data_f04cbb48da6c5f62c450fec8a9389352
#
_entry.id   f04cbb48da6c5f62c450fec8a9389352
#
_cell.length_a   1.000
_cell.length_b   1.000
_cell.length_c   1.000
_cell.angle_alpha   90.00
_cell.angle_beta   90.00
_cell.angle_gamma   90.00
#
_symmetry.space_group_name_H-M   'P 1'
#
loop_
_entity.id
_entity.type
_entity.pdbx_description
1 polymer ?
#
loop_
_entity_poly.entity_id
_entity_poly.type
_entity_poly.pdbx_seq_one_letter_code
_entity_poly.pdbx_strand_id
1 'polypeptide(L)'
;DRTKEPGSLGEPLYQDVCTAFQEKGGYTPNIVGGRYGLGSKDFTPAMVKAVYDNLLGMQPKNHFTVGIEDDVTNTSLEIGPSFSTVPEGTISCLFYGIGSDGTVGANKQAIKIIGDNTDLYAQAYFAYDSKKSGGFTASHLRFGKSPIKSCYLIQSADYVACHKAAYVTQYDLLRGIKDGGTFVLNCNWDLKALEENLPASMKNTIARKHLKFFTIDAVDVAQNVGLGGRINMVMQTAFFKLADVIPFDKAVALLKESIKKTYGSKGDKIVNMNIAAVDQAVSALHEVSYPASWADTTEGAVVRHDSDPDYIANVVRPILAQNGGDLPVSAMSPDGTMPNGTTSFEKRGVAIMLPEWNPETCVQCCQCTFVCPHAAIRPVVAQPDELEGAPESFVTIDAKGKELKGMKFRIQVYPEDCLGCGSCANVCISKEKSLVMKPLETQMADQKANLAFAEANISVKSQLMDRFSLKGSQLQQPLLEFSGACAGCGETPYVKVLTQLFGERMVVANATGCSSIWGASSPTSPYTVNEDGFGPSWGNSLFEDAAEYGFGIMSGIKQRRAKLADLVTKALATEGVEGELKDALQGWLDNKDDAEASRSYGEKVMANLETLDEIDCPLADQIYDMADLFTKKSCWIFGGDGWAYDIGYGGLDHVLASGEDINVLVLDTEVYSNTGGQASKATPLGAIAQFAMAGKRTGKKDLGRMAMTYGYVYVASICMGADKNQVLKAFKEAEAYKGPSLIIAYAPCINQGIRKGMGKSMEEGKLAVQAGYWMLYRFNPELAKEGKNPFQLDSKEPTGDLNEFLSGENRYASL
;
A
#
# COMPACT_ATOMS: atom_id res chain seq x y z
N ASP A 1 -3.45 -29.72 5.05
CA ASP A 1 -2.58 -28.83 4.28
C ASP A 1 -3.19 -27.44 4.08
N ARG A 2 -2.38 -26.46 3.63
CA ARG A 2 -2.87 -25.12 3.26
C ARG A 2 -2.96 -24.92 1.75
N THR A 3 -2.32 -25.76 0.97
CA THR A 3 -2.24 -25.60 -0.48
C THR A 3 -2.25 -26.94 -1.19
N LYS A 4 -2.54 -26.90 -2.46
CA LYS A 4 -2.42 -27.99 -3.40
C LYS A 4 -2.04 -27.38 -4.75
N GLU A 5 -1.01 -27.91 -5.39
CA GLU A 5 -0.65 -27.45 -6.72
C GLU A 5 -1.73 -27.78 -7.77
N PRO A 6 -1.97 -26.89 -8.72
CA PRO A 6 -2.85 -27.18 -9.85
C PRO A 6 -2.41 -28.47 -10.58
N GLY A 7 -3.35 -29.37 -10.81
CA GLY A 7 -3.06 -30.67 -11.46
C GLY A 7 -2.43 -31.76 -10.56
N SER A 8 -2.03 -31.43 -9.32
CA SER A 8 -1.57 -32.43 -8.36
C SER A 8 -2.65 -33.42 -7.97
N LEU A 9 -2.29 -34.68 -7.73
CA LEU A 9 -3.21 -35.75 -7.32
C LEU A 9 -3.76 -35.59 -5.90
N GLY A 10 -3.10 -34.77 -5.07
CA GLY A 10 -3.51 -34.48 -3.71
C GLY A 10 -2.65 -33.40 -3.07
N GLU A 11 -2.99 -33.07 -1.85
CA GLU A 11 -2.23 -32.15 -1.01
C GLU A 11 -0.85 -32.76 -0.66
N PRO A 12 0.22 -31.96 -0.46
CA PRO A 12 1.58 -32.48 -0.21
C PRO A 12 1.64 -33.50 0.93
N LEU A 13 1.12 -33.19 2.11
CA LEU A 13 1.13 -34.12 3.25
C LEU A 13 0.29 -35.38 2.98
N TYR A 14 -0.85 -35.24 2.27
CA TYR A 14 -1.64 -36.39 1.88
C TYR A 14 -0.83 -37.36 1.01
N GLN A 15 -0.09 -36.87 0.01
CA GLN A 15 0.73 -37.65 -0.89
C GLN A 15 1.88 -38.35 -0.12
N ASP A 16 2.56 -37.63 0.77
CA ASP A 16 3.64 -38.18 1.61
C ASP A 16 3.14 -39.29 2.52
N VAL A 17 1.97 -39.10 3.14
CA VAL A 17 1.35 -40.12 4.01
C VAL A 17 0.95 -41.34 3.19
N CYS A 18 0.32 -41.17 2.04
CA CYS A 18 -0.06 -42.30 1.16
C CYS A 18 1.16 -43.09 0.70
N THR A 19 2.23 -42.39 0.29
CA THR A 19 3.50 -42.99 -0.13
C THR A 19 4.14 -43.80 1.03
N ALA A 20 4.20 -43.20 2.23
CA ALA A 20 4.76 -43.87 3.41
C ALA A 20 4.00 -45.16 3.79
N PHE A 21 2.67 -45.15 3.70
CA PHE A 21 1.86 -46.37 3.94
C PHE A 21 2.07 -47.41 2.85
N GLN A 22 2.18 -46.98 1.60
CA GLN A 22 2.46 -47.88 0.46
C GLN A 22 3.84 -48.58 0.60
N GLU A 23 4.87 -47.82 0.96
CA GLU A 23 6.24 -48.35 1.14
C GLU A 23 6.34 -49.30 2.36
N LYS A 24 5.66 -48.96 3.45
CA LYS A 24 5.64 -49.81 4.65
C LYS A 24 4.94 -51.13 4.42
N GLY A 25 3.95 -51.18 3.53
CA GLY A 25 3.07 -52.34 3.30
C GLY A 25 2.20 -52.69 4.52
N GLY A 26 1.32 -53.69 4.34
CA GLY A 26 0.40 -54.13 5.37
C GLY A 26 -0.93 -53.37 5.35
N TYR A 27 -1.55 -53.13 6.53
CA TYR A 27 -2.84 -52.41 6.61
C TYR A 27 -2.68 -50.93 6.25
N THR A 28 -3.45 -50.47 5.30
CA THR A 28 -3.55 -49.07 4.92
C THR A 28 -4.91 -48.53 5.39
N PRO A 29 -4.96 -47.53 6.28
CA PRO A 29 -6.20 -46.91 6.66
C PRO A 29 -6.80 -46.11 5.49
N ASN A 30 -8.07 -45.73 5.60
CA ASN A 30 -8.65 -44.76 4.67
C ASN A 30 -8.01 -43.40 4.93
N ILE A 31 -7.19 -42.89 4.02
CA ILE A 31 -6.48 -41.63 4.12
C ILE A 31 -7.28 -40.57 3.38
N VAL A 32 -7.58 -39.46 4.04
CA VAL A 32 -8.39 -38.36 3.51
C VAL A 32 -7.56 -37.08 3.53
N GLY A 33 -7.39 -36.45 2.38
CA GLY A 33 -6.73 -35.16 2.24
C GLY A 33 -7.68 -33.97 2.41
N GLY A 34 -7.16 -32.84 2.78
CA GLY A 34 -7.94 -31.62 2.90
C GLY A 34 -7.12 -30.36 3.13
N ARG A 35 -7.71 -29.20 2.87
CA ARG A 35 -7.10 -27.89 2.97
C ARG A 35 -7.84 -26.98 3.96
N TYR A 36 -7.09 -26.22 4.75
CA TYR A 36 -7.58 -25.27 5.73
C TYR A 36 -6.72 -24.01 5.74
N GLY A 37 -7.21 -22.93 6.34
CA GLY A 37 -6.47 -21.68 6.45
C GLY A 37 -6.22 -20.98 5.11
N LEU A 38 -7.03 -21.28 4.10
CA LEU A 38 -6.99 -20.65 2.79
C LEU A 38 -7.22 -19.13 2.93
N GLY A 39 -6.48 -18.32 2.17
CA GLY A 39 -6.57 -16.86 2.30
C GLY A 39 -6.17 -16.34 3.68
N SER A 40 -5.32 -17.06 4.43
CA SER A 40 -4.92 -16.73 5.81
C SER A 40 -6.07 -16.67 6.83
N LYS A 41 -7.18 -17.35 6.53
CA LYS A 41 -8.31 -17.47 7.45
C LYS A 41 -7.96 -18.21 8.73
N ASP A 42 -8.63 -17.83 9.81
CA ASP A 42 -8.58 -18.52 11.08
C ASP A 42 -9.07 -19.97 10.96
N PHE A 43 -8.57 -20.85 11.81
CA PHE A 43 -9.00 -22.24 11.88
C PHE A 43 -9.63 -22.49 13.25
N THR A 44 -10.94 -22.43 13.29
CA THR A 44 -11.72 -22.43 14.53
C THR A 44 -12.02 -23.84 15.07
N PRO A 45 -12.38 -24.00 16.35
CA PRO A 45 -12.82 -25.26 16.90
C PRO A 45 -13.98 -25.92 16.13
N ALA A 46 -14.94 -25.14 15.64
CA ALA A 46 -16.04 -25.65 14.83
C ALA A 46 -15.55 -26.25 13.50
N MET A 47 -14.55 -25.62 12.85
CA MET A 47 -13.92 -26.15 11.63
C MET A 47 -13.18 -27.45 11.90
N VAL A 48 -12.43 -27.54 13.03
CA VAL A 48 -11.79 -28.79 13.46
C VAL A 48 -12.82 -29.90 13.65
N LYS A 49 -13.94 -29.56 14.32
CA LYS A 49 -15.04 -30.52 14.50
C LYS A 49 -15.61 -30.99 13.16
N ALA A 50 -15.83 -30.08 12.20
CA ALA A 50 -16.32 -30.44 10.87
C ALA A 50 -15.40 -31.44 10.15
N VAL A 51 -14.06 -31.31 10.31
CA VAL A 51 -13.09 -32.27 9.76
C VAL A 51 -13.28 -33.66 10.43
N TYR A 52 -13.41 -33.72 11.76
CA TYR A 52 -13.66 -34.98 12.45
C TYR A 52 -15.01 -35.59 12.08
N ASP A 53 -16.06 -34.80 11.95
CA ASP A 53 -17.39 -35.26 11.52
C ASP A 53 -17.33 -35.85 10.09
N ASN A 54 -16.56 -35.24 9.19
CA ASN A 54 -16.31 -35.79 7.86
C ASN A 54 -15.59 -37.14 7.91
N LEU A 55 -14.53 -37.27 8.75
CA LEU A 55 -13.79 -38.51 8.91
C LEU A 55 -14.62 -39.66 9.51
N LEU A 56 -15.61 -39.36 10.35
CA LEU A 56 -16.54 -40.33 10.96
C LEU A 56 -17.66 -40.73 10.01
N GLY A 57 -17.86 -40.02 8.90
CA GLY A 57 -18.86 -40.32 7.90
C GLY A 57 -18.57 -41.64 7.16
N MET A 58 -19.62 -42.28 6.67
CA MET A 58 -19.48 -43.54 5.89
C MET A 58 -18.73 -43.32 4.56
N GLN A 59 -18.82 -42.13 3.98
CA GLN A 59 -18.14 -41.70 2.75
C GLN A 59 -17.54 -40.33 2.97
N PRO A 60 -16.36 -40.25 3.61
CA PRO A 60 -15.73 -38.96 3.87
C PRO A 60 -15.34 -38.28 2.57
N LYS A 61 -15.63 -36.98 2.45
CA LYS A 61 -15.21 -36.17 1.35
C LYS A 61 -13.68 -36.07 1.35
N ASN A 62 -13.04 -36.53 0.27
CA ASN A 62 -11.56 -36.45 0.10
C ASN A 62 -11.20 -35.15 -0.66
N HIS A 63 -10.00 -34.61 -0.41
CA HIS A 63 -9.53 -33.34 -0.96
C HIS A 63 -10.47 -32.16 -0.63
N PHE A 64 -11.07 -32.24 0.56
CA PHE A 64 -12.00 -31.20 1.02
C PHE A 64 -11.33 -29.86 1.27
N THR A 65 -12.10 -28.81 1.30
CA THR A 65 -11.76 -27.52 1.88
C THR A 65 -12.60 -27.27 3.13
N VAL A 66 -12.12 -26.43 4.05
CA VAL A 66 -12.90 -25.98 5.21
C VAL A 66 -12.63 -24.51 5.50
N GLY A 67 -13.69 -23.75 5.81
CA GLY A 67 -13.62 -22.33 6.13
C GLY A 67 -13.70 -21.39 4.92
N ILE A 68 -14.00 -21.90 3.72
CA ILE A 68 -14.33 -21.10 2.53
C ILE A 68 -15.70 -21.55 1.99
N GLU A 69 -16.35 -20.68 1.22
CA GLU A 69 -17.54 -20.98 0.45
C GLU A 69 -17.11 -21.34 -0.97
N ASP A 70 -17.00 -22.67 -1.23
CA ASP A 70 -16.57 -23.19 -2.53
C ASP A 70 -17.80 -23.57 -3.37
N ASP A 71 -18.31 -22.61 -4.10
CA ASP A 71 -19.44 -22.74 -5.03
C ASP A 71 -19.02 -23.20 -6.45
N VAL A 72 -17.72 -23.39 -6.67
CA VAL A 72 -17.15 -23.82 -7.96
C VAL A 72 -16.91 -25.33 -7.99
N THR A 73 -16.16 -25.88 -7.02
CA THR A 73 -15.83 -27.30 -6.97
C THR A 73 -16.62 -28.05 -5.88
N ASN A 74 -17.32 -27.34 -5.02
CA ASN A 74 -18.18 -27.88 -3.95
C ASN A 74 -17.43 -28.82 -3.00
N THR A 75 -16.15 -28.55 -2.73
CA THR A 75 -15.33 -29.36 -1.84
C THR A 75 -15.40 -28.95 -0.37
N SER A 76 -16.03 -27.82 -0.05
CA SER A 76 -16.14 -27.33 1.32
C SER A 76 -16.96 -28.24 2.22
N LEU A 77 -16.52 -28.36 3.48
CA LEU A 77 -17.26 -29.02 4.55
C LEU A 77 -18.24 -28.03 5.17
N GLU A 78 -19.42 -28.51 5.53
CA GLU A 78 -20.36 -27.77 6.35
C GLU A 78 -19.80 -27.59 7.77
N ILE A 79 -19.87 -26.35 8.28
CA ILE A 79 -19.40 -26.00 9.61
C ILE A 79 -20.60 -25.84 10.53
N GLY A 80 -20.66 -26.64 11.59
CA GLY A 80 -21.68 -26.54 12.62
C GLY A 80 -21.58 -25.25 13.44
N PRO A 81 -22.47 -25.05 14.43
CA PRO A 81 -22.46 -23.88 15.31
C PRO A 81 -21.10 -23.65 15.97
N SER A 82 -20.70 -22.38 16.08
CA SER A 82 -19.47 -22.00 16.78
C SER A 82 -19.56 -22.36 18.28
N PHE A 83 -18.45 -22.82 18.82
CA PHE A 83 -18.29 -23.05 20.25
C PHE A 83 -16.89 -22.65 20.72
N SER A 84 -16.76 -22.37 22.01
CA SER A 84 -15.50 -21.92 22.59
C SER A 84 -14.80 -23.08 23.33
N THR A 85 -13.49 -23.19 23.15
CA THR A 85 -12.59 -24.03 23.95
C THR A 85 -11.74 -23.20 24.92
N VAL A 86 -12.06 -21.92 25.07
CA VAL A 86 -11.40 -21.03 26.02
C VAL A 86 -11.80 -21.44 27.43
N PRO A 87 -10.83 -21.62 28.39
CA PRO A 87 -11.13 -21.96 29.76
C PRO A 87 -12.10 -20.98 30.41
N GLU A 88 -13.02 -21.50 31.22
CA GLU A 88 -13.97 -20.69 31.99
C GLU A 88 -13.23 -19.67 32.88
N GLY A 89 -13.79 -18.46 33.01
CA GLY A 89 -13.17 -17.36 33.73
C GLY A 89 -12.02 -16.65 32.99
N THR A 90 -11.78 -16.98 31.72
CA THR A 90 -10.86 -16.21 30.87
C THR A 90 -11.54 -14.95 30.37
N ILE A 91 -10.90 -13.79 30.57
CA ILE A 91 -11.36 -12.49 30.06
C ILE A 91 -10.76 -12.31 28.66
N SER A 92 -11.60 -12.10 27.67
CA SER A 92 -11.24 -11.89 26.26
C SER A 92 -11.49 -10.45 25.82
N CYS A 93 -10.45 -9.77 25.33
CA CYS A 93 -10.48 -8.35 25.00
C CYS A 93 -10.08 -8.12 23.54
N LEU A 94 -10.84 -7.28 22.83
CA LEU A 94 -10.56 -6.84 21.46
C LEU A 94 -10.29 -5.33 21.43
N PHE A 95 -9.28 -4.94 20.68
CA PHE A 95 -8.95 -3.52 20.49
C PHE A 95 -8.78 -3.26 19.00
N TYR A 96 -9.54 -2.30 18.52
CA TYR A 96 -9.46 -1.82 17.16
C TYR A 96 -8.79 -0.46 17.11
N GLY A 97 -7.68 -0.37 16.40
CA GLY A 97 -6.88 0.85 16.28
C GLY A 97 -6.42 1.09 14.86
N ILE A 98 -5.80 2.25 14.68
CA ILE A 98 -5.22 2.66 13.41
C ILE A 98 -3.70 2.46 13.47
N GLY A 99 -3.11 1.97 12.39
CA GLY A 99 -1.66 1.80 12.30
C GLY A 99 -0.93 3.10 12.61
N SER A 100 0.02 3.04 13.53
CA SER A 100 0.83 4.16 14.03
C SER A 100 0.19 5.03 15.14
N ASP A 101 -1.00 4.72 15.65
CA ASP A 101 -1.63 5.43 16.78
C ASP A 101 -1.08 5.00 18.16
N GLY A 102 -0.30 3.93 18.21
CA GLY A 102 0.28 3.38 19.42
C GLY A 102 -0.55 2.29 20.11
N THR A 103 -1.73 1.93 19.60
CA THR A 103 -2.63 0.90 20.16
C THR A 103 -1.92 -0.43 20.37
N VAL A 104 -1.22 -0.94 19.35
CA VAL A 104 -0.51 -2.22 19.44
C VAL A 104 0.60 -2.17 20.49
N GLY A 105 1.34 -1.06 20.59
CA GLY A 105 2.38 -0.84 21.60
C GLY A 105 1.80 -0.85 23.01
N ALA A 106 0.68 -0.17 23.24
CA ALA A 106 -0.03 -0.15 24.50
C ALA A 106 -0.51 -1.56 24.90
N ASN A 107 -1.08 -2.32 23.98
CA ASN A 107 -1.57 -3.65 24.23
C ASN A 107 -0.43 -4.65 24.54
N LYS A 108 0.71 -4.55 23.86
CA LYS A 108 1.93 -5.30 24.21
C LYS A 108 2.42 -4.94 25.61
N GLN A 109 2.35 -3.67 26.00
CA GLN A 109 2.70 -3.23 27.35
C GLN A 109 1.70 -3.75 28.38
N ALA A 110 0.40 -3.74 28.12
CA ALA A 110 -0.64 -4.26 29.01
C ALA A 110 -0.45 -5.76 29.27
N ILE A 111 -0.21 -6.57 28.23
CA ILE A 111 0.12 -8.02 28.37
C ILE A 111 1.32 -8.22 29.29
N LYS A 112 2.37 -7.41 29.10
CA LYS A 112 3.59 -7.51 29.90
C LYS A 112 3.35 -7.09 31.34
N ILE A 113 2.62 -5.99 31.57
CA ILE A 113 2.26 -5.53 32.93
C ILE A 113 1.50 -6.62 33.66
N ILE A 114 0.49 -7.24 33.04
CA ILE A 114 -0.34 -8.27 33.67
C ILE A 114 0.47 -9.55 33.86
N GLY A 115 1.15 -10.05 32.83
CA GLY A 115 1.89 -11.32 32.88
C GLY A 115 3.08 -11.30 33.85
N ASP A 116 3.83 -10.17 33.93
CA ASP A 116 5.00 -10.06 34.80
C ASP A 116 4.63 -9.83 36.30
N ASN A 117 3.40 -9.35 36.60
CA ASN A 117 3.03 -8.88 37.93
C ASN A 117 1.82 -9.61 38.54
N THR A 118 1.37 -10.68 37.91
CA THR A 118 0.24 -11.51 38.39
C THR A 118 0.48 -12.99 38.10
N ASP A 119 -0.31 -13.87 38.69
CA ASP A 119 -0.30 -15.31 38.39
C ASP A 119 -1.24 -15.68 37.24
N LEU A 120 -1.72 -14.67 36.46
CA LEU A 120 -2.57 -14.90 35.32
C LEU A 120 -1.76 -15.34 34.09
N TYR A 121 -2.29 -16.31 33.39
CA TYR A 121 -1.85 -16.60 32.02
C TYR A 121 -2.32 -15.50 31.09
N ALA A 122 -1.45 -15.02 30.20
CA ALA A 122 -1.73 -13.96 29.26
C ALA A 122 -1.37 -14.40 27.84
N GLN A 123 -2.26 -14.17 26.89
CA GLN A 123 -2.05 -14.44 25.47
C GLN A 123 -2.40 -13.21 24.65
N ALA A 124 -1.60 -12.92 23.65
CA ALA A 124 -1.90 -11.86 22.68
C ALA A 124 -1.66 -12.30 21.25
N TYR A 125 -2.52 -11.83 20.36
CA TYR A 125 -2.33 -11.90 18.92
C TYR A 125 -2.68 -10.54 18.29
N PHE A 126 -1.87 -10.11 17.32
CA PHE A 126 -2.04 -8.81 16.66
C PHE A 126 -2.23 -9.02 15.17
N ALA A 127 -3.41 -8.69 14.68
CA ALA A 127 -3.72 -8.68 13.26
C ALA A 127 -3.49 -7.28 12.68
N TYR A 128 -2.95 -7.24 11.48
CA TYR A 128 -2.63 -6.01 10.76
C TYR A 128 -3.22 -6.05 9.36
N ASP A 129 -3.67 -4.89 8.89
CA ASP A 129 -3.92 -4.65 7.47
C ASP A 129 -2.56 -4.56 6.71
N SER A 130 -2.60 -4.76 5.41
CA SER A 130 -1.46 -4.57 4.51
C SER A 130 -1.01 -3.12 4.40
N LYS A 131 -1.87 -2.16 4.72
CA LYS A 131 -1.57 -0.73 4.68
C LYS A 131 -0.61 -0.33 5.80
N LYS A 132 0.51 0.29 5.43
CA LYS A 132 1.60 0.62 6.36
C LYS A 132 1.29 1.77 7.30
N SER A 133 0.51 2.75 6.87
CA SER A 133 0.05 3.87 7.69
C SER A 133 -1.47 4.00 7.60
N GLY A 134 -2.09 4.23 8.73
CA GLY A 134 -3.54 4.36 8.80
C GLY A 134 -4.29 3.07 8.45
N GLY A 135 -3.61 1.91 8.47
CA GLY A 135 -4.23 0.61 8.28
C GLY A 135 -4.97 0.15 9.53
N PHE A 136 -5.94 -0.74 9.35
CA PHE A 136 -6.67 -1.37 10.42
C PHE A 136 -5.75 -2.27 11.27
N THR A 137 -5.90 -2.22 12.59
CA THR A 137 -5.26 -3.15 13.52
C THR A 137 -6.27 -3.74 14.49
N ALA A 138 -6.22 -5.04 14.70
CA ALA A 138 -7.00 -5.72 15.72
C ALA A 138 -6.07 -6.45 16.70
N SER A 139 -6.18 -6.12 17.98
CA SER A 139 -5.43 -6.79 19.04
C SER A 139 -6.36 -7.71 19.82
N HIS A 140 -6.02 -8.99 19.90
CA HIS A 140 -6.75 -10.02 20.62
C HIS A 140 -5.97 -10.37 21.88
N LEU A 141 -6.53 -10.07 23.07
CA LEU A 141 -5.88 -10.32 24.36
C LEU A 141 -6.74 -11.25 25.22
N ARG A 142 -6.16 -12.27 25.82
CA ARG A 142 -6.81 -13.17 26.77
C ARG A 142 -6.03 -13.22 28.08
N PHE A 143 -6.77 -13.20 29.19
CA PHE A 143 -6.22 -13.29 30.53
C PHE A 143 -7.03 -14.30 31.36
N GLY A 144 -6.37 -15.26 32.02
CA GLY A 144 -7.07 -16.29 32.78
C GLY A 144 -6.22 -16.96 33.83
N LYS A 145 -6.87 -17.62 34.77
CA LYS A 145 -6.20 -18.38 35.84
C LYS A 145 -5.69 -19.77 35.39
N SER A 146 -6.15 -20.24 34.25
CA SER A 146 -5.76 -21.52 33.64
C SER A 146 -4.94 -21.29 32.38
N PRO A 147 -4.05 -22.24 31.98
CA PRO A 147 -3.29 -22.14 30.75
C PRO A 147 -4.19 -21.93 29.51
N ILE A 148 -3.91 -20.91 28.72
CA ILE A 148 -4.66 -20.56 27.54
C ILE A 148 -4.04 -21.30 26.34
N LYS A 149 -4.74 -22.34 25.84
CA LYS A 149 -4.31 -23.16 24.70
C LYS A 149 -5.07 -22.82 23.41
N SER A 150 -5.96 -21.85 23.46
CA SER A 150 -6.79 -21.40 22.34
C SER A 150 -5.94 -20.57 21.36
N CYS A 151 -5.48 -21.19 20.27
CA CYS A 151 -4.61 -20.56 19.27
C CYS A 151 -5.37 -19.81 18.16
N TYR A 152 -6.70 -19.76 18.21
CA TYR A 152 -7.58 -19.07 17.28
C TYR A 152 -7.94 -17.65 17.77
N LEU A 153 -8.41 -16.80 16.87
CA LEU A 153 -8.82 -15.43 17.17
C LEU A 153 -10.00 -15.39 18.17
N ILE A 154 -10.15 -14.29 18.89
CA ILE A 154 -11.28 -14.09 19.80
C ILE A 154 -12.54 -13.93 18.97
N GLN A 155 -13.49 -14.84 19.16
CA GLN A 155 -14.81 -14.82 18.56
C GLN A 155 -15.91 -14.42 19.55
N SER A 156 -15.58 -14.38 20.85
CA SER A 156 -16.48 -14.01 21.94
C SER A 156 -15.73 -13.15 22.94
N ALA A 157 -16.02 -11.83 22.94
CA ALA A 157 -15.29 -10.83 23.72
C ALA A 157 -16.07 -10.31 24.90
N ASP A 158 -15.39 -10.16 26.04
CA ASP A 158 -15.91 -9.50 27.24
C ASP A 158 -15.76 -7.97 27.17
N TYR A 159 -14.71 -7.52 26.46
CA TYR A 159 -14.35 -6.12 26.32
C TYR A 159 -13.97 -5.82 24.87
N VAL A 160 -14.50 -4.74 24.32
CA VAL A 160 -14.18 -4.22 22.99
C VAL A 160 -13.87 -2.74 23.09
N ALA A 161 -12.73 -2.29 22.55
CA ALA A 161 -12.38 -0.89 22.45
C ALA A 161 -12.12 -0.48 20.99
N CYS A 162 -12.70 0.61 20.54
CA CYS A 162 -12.44 1.22 19.25
C CYS A 162 -11.75 2.57 19.44
N HIS A 163 -10.53 2.69 18.94
CA HIS A 163 -9.68 3.87 19.10
C HIS A 163 -9.89 4.93 18.01
N LYS A 164 -10.64 4.62 16.95
CA LYS A 164 -10.95 5.53 15.83
C LYS A 164 -12.46 5.55 15.57
N ALA A 165 -13.11 6.70 15.83
CA ALA A 165 -14.56 6.84 15.67
C ALA A 165 -15.07 6.47 14.26
N ALA A 166 -14.33 6.82 13.20
CA ALA A 166 -14.72 6.49 11.82
C ALA A 166 -14.88 4.98 11.56
N TYR A 167 -14.34 4.11 12.39
CA TYR A 167 -14.45 2.66 12.23
C TYR A 167 -15.84 2.11 12.48
N VAL A 168 -16.71 2.85 13.17
CA VAL A 168 -18.09 2.40 13.45
C VAL A 168 -18.91 2.17 12.17
N THR A 169 -18.60 2.88 11.09
CA THR A 169 -19.27 2.74 9.79
C THR A 169 -18.50 1.83 8.81
N GLN A 170 -17.25 1.48 9.13
CA GLN A 170 -16.38 0.72 8.24
C GLN A 170 -16.32 -0.76 8.59
N TYR A 171 -16.47 -1.11 9.89
CA TYR A 171 -16.25 -2.46 10.40
C TYR A 171 -17.36 -2.88 11.35
N ASP A 172 -17.66 -4.18 11.38
CA ASP A 172 -18.53 -4.76 12.42
C ASP A 172 -17.73 -5.00 13.72
N LEU A 173 -17.53 -3.91 14.47
CA LEU A 173 -16.68 -3.91 15.67
C LEU A 173 -17.27 -4.73 16.83
N LEU A 174 -18.58 -4.95 16.84
CA LEU A 174 -19.29 -5.65 17.93
C LEU A 174 -19.59 -7.12 17.60
N ARG A 175 -19.09 -7.63 16.46
CA ARG A 175 -19.20 -9.04 16.11
C ARG A 175 -18.60 -9.90 17.23
N GLY A 176 -19.44 -10.74 17.82
CA GLY A 176 -19.00 -11.65 18.89
C GLY A 176 -18.83 -11.02 20.27
N ILE A 177 -19.25 -9.77 20.52
CA ILE A 177 -19.28 -9.26 21.90
C ILE A 177 -20.33 -10.02 22.72
N LYS A 178 -20.00 -10.36 23.96
CA LYS A 178 -20.90 -11.09 24.87
C LYS A 178 -22.03 -10.19 25.36
N ASP A 179 -23.13 -10.81 25.81
CA ASP A 179 -24.19 -10.09 26.54
C ASP A 179 -23.63 -9.48 27.81
N GLY A 180 -23.97 -8.22 28.09
CA GLY A 180 -23.41 -7.46 29.21
C GLY A 180 -21.93 -7.08 29.06
N GLY A 181 -21.33 -7.34 27.90
CA GLY A 181 -19.95 -6.95 27.61
C GLY A 181 -19.73 -5.44 27.63
N THR A 182 -18.48 -5.02 27.70
CA THR A 182 -18.10 -3.60 27.73
C THR A 182 -17.63 -3.14 26.35
N PHE A 183 -18.21 -2.04 25.86
CA PHE A 183 -17.78 -1.35 24.65
C PHE A 183 -17.28 0.06 24.95
N VAL A 184 -16.09 0.42 24.44
CA VAL A 184 -15.48 1.73 24.61
C VAL A 184 -15.20 2.34 23.25
N LEU A 185 -15.69 3.54 22.98
CA LEU A 185 -15.46 4.29 21.74
C LEU A 185 -14.68 5.57 22.02
N ASN A 186 -13.55 5.75 21.35
CA ASN A 186 -12.83 7.01 21.37
C ASN A 186 -13.50 8.02 20.44
N CYS A 187 -14.28 8.92 21.00
CA CYS A 187 -14.96 10.01 20.32
C CYS A 187 -15.36 11.14 21.29
N ASN A 188 -15.66 12.32 20.75
CA ASN A 188 -16.20 13.48 21.47
C ASN A 188 -17.72 13.64 21.27
N TRP A 189 -18.42 12.59 20.86
CA TRP A 189 -19.85 12.63 20.53
C TRP A 189 -20.72 12.63 21.76
N ASP A 190 -21.67 13.58 21.85
CA ASP A 190 -22.78 13.51 22.77
C ASP A 190 -23.84 12.50 22.31
N LEU A 191 -24.90 12.31 23.08
CA LEU A 191 -25.93 11.32 22.77
C LEU A 191 -26.59 11.57 21.40
N LYS A 192 -26.79 12.84 21.01
CA LYS A 192 -27.39 13.22 19.73
C LYS A 192 -26.43 12.85 18.58
N ALA A 193 -25.17 13.18 18.70
CA ALA A 193 -24.15 12.83 17.72
C ALA A 193 -23.93 11.32 17.63
N LEU A 194 -24.01 10.57 18.75
CA LEU A 194 -24.01 9.12 18.74
C LEU A 194 -25.21 8.55 17.98
N GLU A 195 -26.40 9.13 18.15
CA GLU A 195 -27.61 8.72 17.44
C GLU A 195 -27.50 8.91 15.92
N GLU A 196 -26.85 10.00 15.50
CA GLU A 196 -26.64 10.34 14.09
C GLU A 196 -25.50 9.51 13.44
N ASN A 197 -24.43 9.21 14.16
CA ASN A 197 -23.22 8.61 13.60
C ASN A 197 -23.10 7.09 13.77
N LEU A 198 -23.80 6.49 14.78
CA LEU A 198 -23.73 5.04 14.94
C LEU A 198 -24.66 4.32 13.95
N PRO A 199 -24.17 3.26 13.25
CA PRO A 199 -25.02 2.42 12.42
C PRO A 199 -26.17 1.79 13.21
N ALA A 200 -27.30 1.60 12.55
CA ALA A 200 -28.50 0.99 13.15
C ALA A 200 -28.20 -0.41 13.73
N SER A 201 -27.41 -1.23 13.05
CA SER A 201 -26.99 -2.55 13.52
C SER A 201 -26.15 -2.50 14.79
N MET A 202 -25.28 -1.48 14.93
CA MET A 202 -24.45 -1.31 16.12
C MET A 202 -25.32 -0.86 17.31
N LYS A 203 -26.25 0.11 17.09
CA LYS A 203 -27.24 0.52 18.09
C LYS A 203 -28.08 -0.68 18.57
N ASN A 204 -28.55 -1.50 17.64
CA ASN A 204 -29.28 -2.72 17.93
C ASN A 204 -28.48 -3.70 18.81
N THR A 205 -27.22 -3.95 18.46
CA THR A 205 -26.35 -4.85 19.22
C THR A 205 -26.09 -4.31 20.62
N ILE A 206 -25.80 -3.01 20.77
CA ILE A 206 -25.60 -2.35 22.08
C ILE A 206 -26.81 -2.57 22.98
N ALA A 207 -28.03 -2.29 22.49
CA ALA A 207 -29.23 -2.36 23.28
C ALA A 207 -29.66 -3.80 23.57
N ARG A 208 -29.68 -4.71 22.58
CA ARG A 208 -30.12 -6.11 22.77
C ARG A 208 -29.21 -6.92 23.65
N LYS A 209 -27.90 -6.68 23.59
CA LYS A 209 -26.92 -7.35 24.42
C LYS A 209 -26.66 -6.64 25.75
N HIS A 210 -27.40 -5.59 26.05
CA HIS A 210 -27.27 -4.83 27.30
C HIS A 210 -25.83 -4.42 27.59
N LEU A 211 -25.13 -3.89 26.58
CA LEU A 211 -23.72 -3.55 26.72
C LEU A 211 -23.50 -2.39 27.67
N LYS A 212 -22.40 -2.43 28.42
CA LYS A 212 -21.86 -1.28 29.14
C LYS A 212 -21.13 -0.43 28.10
N PHE A 213 -21.77 0.64 27.66
CA PHE A 213 -21.22 1.49 26.61
C PHE A 213 -20.58 2.76 27.19
N PHE A 214 -19.34 3.02 26.82
CA PHE A 214 -18.56 4.18 27.27
C PHE A 214 -17.99 4.94 26.05
N THR A 215 -17.93 6.27 26.19
CA THR A 215 -17.16 7.16 25.29
C THR A 215 -16.02 7.81 26.04
N ILE A 216 -14.96 8.16 25.32
CA ILE A 216 -13.80 8.87 25.85
C ILE A 216 -13.21 9.77 24.76
N ASP A 217 -13.00 11.08 25.03
CA ASP A 217 -12.22 11.94 24.14
C ASP A 217 -10.74 11.85 24.50
N ALA A 218 -10.11 10.76 24.05
CA ALA A 218 -8.68 10.52 24.30
C ALA A 218 -7.78 11.47 23.52
N VAL A 219 -8.29 12.06 22.42
CA VAL A 219 -7.54 13.02 21.60
C VAL A 219 -7.41 14.35 22.34
N ASP A 220 -8.50 14.86 22.90
CA ASP A 220 -8.48 16.08 23.70
C ASP A 220 -7.55 15.93 24.91
N VAL A 221 -7.66 14.84 25.68
CA VAL A 221 -6.75 14.56 26.80
C VAL A 221 -5.30 14.56 26.35
N ALA A 222 -4.97 13.89 25.26
CA ALA A 222 -3.59 13.80 24.75
C ALA A 222 -3.06 15.16 24.29
N GLN A 223 -3.89 15.99 23.66
CA GLN A 223 -3.53 17.35 23.23
C GLN A 223 -3.27 18.26 24.44
N ASN A 224 -4.16 18.23 25.43
CA ASN A 224 -4.05 19.06 26.63
C ASN A 224 -2.79 18.78 27.46
N VAL A 225 -2.30 17.54 27.46
CA VAL A 225 -1.04 17.18 28.14
C VAL A 225 0.19 17.30 27.23
N GLY A 226 0.04 17.70 25.94
CA GLY A 226 1.12 17.91 24.99
C GLY A 226 1.60 16.67 24.26
N LEU A 227 0.86 15.58 24.27
CA LEU A 227 1.16 14.34 23.55
C LEU A 227 0.68 14.36 22.07
N GLY A 228 -0.06 15.40 21.65
CA GLY A 228 -0.65 15.50 20.33
C GLY A 228 -1.68 14.40 20.08
N GLY A 229 -1.53 13.64 18.98
CA GLY A 229 -2.46 12.55 18.64
C GLY A 229 -2.15 11.20 19.30
N ARG A 230 -1.25 11.12 20.28
CA ARG A 230 -0.85 9.87 20.94
C ARG A 230 -1.77 9.51 22.08
N ILE A 231 -2.85 8.80 21.79
CA ILE A 231 -3.93 8.44 22.73
C ILE A 231 -3.65 7.15 23.53
N ASN A 232 -2.56 6.45 23.26
CA ASN A 232 -2.30 5.11 23.75
C ASN A 232 -2.35 4.99 25.29
N MET A 233 -1.79 5.96 26.05
CA MET A 233 -1.82 5.92 27.52
C MET A 233 -3.23 6.16 28.08
N VAL A 234 -4.00 7.02 27.43
CA VAL A 234 -5.40 7.33 27.81
C VAL A 234 -6.26 6.08 27.63
N MET A 235 -6.21 5.45 26.45
CA MET A 235 -7.00 4.26 26.13
C MET A 235 -6.58 3.04 26.95
N GLN A 236 -5.28 2.90 27.26
CA GLN A 236 -4.78 1.82 28.14
C GLN A 236 -5.28 1.99 29.57
N THR A 237 -5.39 3.21 30.06
CA THR A 237 -5.97 3.51 31.38
C THR A 237 -7.46 3.18 31.42
N ALA A 238 -8.22 3.53 30.38
CA ALA A 238 -9.63 3.14 30.23
C ALA A 238 -9.79 1.61 30.24
N PHE A 239 -8.92 0.88 29.54
CA PHE A 239 -8.90 -0.58 29.56
C PHE A 239 -8.71 -1.13 30.98
N PHE A 240 -7.70 -0.70 31.72
CA PHE A 240 -7.46 -1.18 33.08
C PHE A 240 -8.61 -0.83 34.04
N LYS A 241 -9.31 0.29 33.80
CA LYS A 241 -10.46 0.71 34.60
C LYS A 241 -11.69 -0.15 34.36
N LEU A 242 -11.94 -0.57 33.12
CA LEU A 242 -13.23 -1.15 32.72
C LEU A 242 -13.17 -2.68 32.49
N ALA A 243 -12.02 -3.24 32.14
CA ALA A 243 -11.90 -4.68 31.89
C ALA A 243 -11.70 -5.51 33.17
N ASP A 244 -11.43 -4.87 34.29
CA ASP A 244 -11.30 -5.46 35.63
C ASP A 244 -10.40 -6.72 35.67
N VAL A 245 -9.34 -6.75 34.89
CA VAL A 245 -8.38 -7.88 34.84
C VAL A 245 -7.51 -7.92 36.10
N ILE A 246 -7.13 -6.74 36.61
CA ILE A 246 -6.38 -6.53 37.84
C ILE A 246 -6.91 -5.30 38.58
N PRO A 247 -6.75 -5.19 39.93
CA PRO A 247 -7.18 -4.01 40.66
C PRO A 247 -6.64 -2.73 40.07
N PHE A 248 -7.52 -1.75 39.83
CA PHE A 248 -7.21 -0.53 39.08
C PHE A 248 -6.02 0.26 39.64
N ASP A 249 -5.97 0.47 40.99
CA ASP A 249 -4.87 1.19 41.62
C ASP A 249 -3.51 0.52 41.38
N LYS A 250 -3.49 -0.81 41.44
CA LYS A 250 -2.29 -1.60 41.10
C LYS A 250 -1.91 -1.43 39.63
N ALA A 251 -2.90 -1.46 38.72
CA ALA A 251 -2.68 -1.27 37.29
C ALA A 251 -2.07 0.11 36.99
N VAL A 252 -2.61 1.17 37.60
CA VAL A 252 -2.11 2.55 37.43
C VAL A 252 -0.67 2.69 37.94
N ALA A 253 -0.36 2.13 39.11
CA ALA A 253 0.98 2.16 39.66
C ALA A 253 2.01 1.49 38.71
N LEU A 254 1.71 0.28 38.24
CA LEU A 254 2.53 -0.48 37.28
C LEU A 254 2.65 0.24 35.93
N LEU A 255 1.57 0.86 35.44
CA LEU A 255 1.59 1.62 34.19
C LEU A 255 2.52 2.84 34.31
N LYS A 256 2.46 3.59 35.42
CA LYS A 256 3.35 4.73 35.67
C LYS A 256 4.81 4.31 35.79
N GLU A 257 5.10 3.16 36.40
CA GLU A 257 6.46 2.58 36.46
C GLU A 257 6.95 2.21 35.05
N SER A 258 6.11 1.53 34.27
CA SER A 258 6.42 1.17 32.88
C SER A 258 6.66 2.38 31.98
N ILE A 259 5.91 3.49 32.16
CA ILE A 259 6.13 4.76 31.48
C ILE A 259 7.54 5.29 31.80
N LYS A 260 7.94 5.34 33.07
CA LYS A 260 9.28 5.78 33.45
C LYS A 260 10.38 4.93 32.82
N LYS A 261 10.20 3.61 32.78
CA LYS A 261 11.15 2.66 32.16
C LYS A 261 11.24 2.87 30.63
N THR A 262 10.11 3.08 29.97
CA THR A 262 10.06 3.17 28.51
C THR A 262 10.50 4.53 27.96
N TYR A 263 10.12 5.60 28.66
CA TYR A 263 10.34 6.97 28.20
C TYR A 263 11.42 7.75 28.98
N GLY A 264 12.01 7.17 29.99
CA GLY A 264 13.01 7.83 30.83
C GLY A 264 14.21 8.36 30.04
N SER A 265 14.68 7.60 29.05
CA SER A 265 15.77 8.04 28.14
C SER A 265 15.41 9.23 27.25
N LYS A 266 14.11 9.57 27.13
CA LYS A 266 13.60 10.71 26.34
C LYS A 266 13.44 11.99 27.17
N GLY A 267 13.72 11.91 28.48
CA GLY A 267 13.68 13.00 29.43
C GLY A 267 12.37 13.12 30.22
N ASP A 268 12.45 13.76 31.38
CA ASP A 268 11.38 13.87 32.37
C ASP A 268 10.11 14.53 31.80
N LYS A 269 10.24 15.46 30.87
CA LYS A 269 9.11 16.12 30.22
C LYS A 269 8.16 15.10 29.56
N ILE A 270 8.73 14.18 28.80
CA ILE A 270 7.92 13.14 28.09
C ILE A 270 7.31 12.16 29.07
N VAL A 271 8.07 11.78 30.12
CA VAL A 271 7.55 10.91 31.21
C VAL A 271 6.36 11.58 31.90
N ASN A 272 6.50 12.84 32.29
CA ASN A 272 5.44 13.57 32.99
C ASN A 272 4.18 13.79 32.13
N MET A 273 4.34 14.07 30.83
CA MET A 273 3.20 14.15 29.90
C MET A 273 2.40 12.84 29.84
N ASN A 274 3.10 11.69 29.74
CA ASN A 274 2.43 10.39 29.72
C ASN A 274 1.75 10.03 31.05
N ILE A 275 2.36 10.38 32.19
CA ILE A 275 1.76 10.21 33.52
C ILE A 275 0.51 11.09 33.66
N ALA A 276 0.57 12.34 33.22
CA ALA A 276 -0.58 13.24 33.26
C ALA A 276 -1.76 12.72 32.40
N ALA A 277 -1.47 12.08 31.26
CA ALA A 277 -2.49 11.43 30.43
C ALA A 277 -3.19 10.28 31.19
N VAL A 278 -2.43 9.47 31.93
CA VAL A 278 -3.00 8.41 32.79
C VAL A 278 -3.90 9.01 33.88
N ASP A 279 -3.45 10.08 34.54
CA ASP A 279 -4.20 10.70 35.65
C ASP A 279 -5.51 11.38 35.19
N GLN A 280 -5.56 11.91 33.96
CA GLN A 280 -6.74 12.57 33.40
C GLN A 280 -7.70 11.61 32.68
N ALA A 281 -7.25 10.41 32.29
CA ALA A 281 -8.04 9.50 31.46
C ALA A 281 -9.39 9.10 32.10
N VAL A 282 -9.43 8.87 33.43
CA VAL A 282 -10.65 8.42 34.12
C VAL A 282 -11.73 9.51 34.15
N SER A 283 -11.34 10.77 34.27
CA SER A 283 -12.31 11.91 34.27
C SER A 283 -12.90 12.18 32.88
N ALA A 284 -12.24 11.74 31.83
CA ALA A 284 -12.71 11.85 30.44
C ALA A 284 -13.56 10.66 30.00
N LEU A 285 -13.74 9.64 30.84
CA LEU A 285 -14.52 8.44 30.55
C LEU A 285 -16.00 8.67 30.94
N HIS A 286 -16.89 8.55 29.96
CA HIS A 286 -18.32 8.77 30.16
C HIS A 286 -19.13 7.52 29.82
N GLU A 287 -19.97 7.07 30.77
CA GLU A 287 -20.93 6.00 30.51
C GLU A 287 -22.14 6.56 29.77
N VAL A 288 -22.53 5.90 28.68
CA VAL A 288 -23.60 6.32 27.79
C VAL A 288 -24.90 5.65 28.20
N SER A 289 -25.88 6.45 28.63
CA SER A 289 -27.26 6.00 28.85
C SER A 289 -28.02 6.05 27.51
N TYR A 290 -28.01 4.95 26.78
CA TYR A 290 -28.67 4.85 25.47
C TYR A 290 -30.17 4.50 25.60
N PRO A 291 -31.05 4.92 24.64
CA PRO A 291 -32.47 4.63 24.66
C PRO A 291 -32.77 3.17 24.34
N ALA A 292 -33.80 2.60 24.99
CA ALA A 292 -34.24 1.23 24.73
C ALA A 292 -34.70 1.02 23.26
N SER A 293 -35.16 2.07 22.60
CA SER A 293 -35.56 2.03 21.18
C SER A 293 -34.44 1.64 20.22
N TRP A 294 -33.19 1.70 20.64
CA TRP A 294 -32.07 1.19 19.82
C TRP A 294 -32.19 -0.31 19.55
N ALA A 295 -32.88 -1.08 20.38
CA ALA A 295 -33.14 -2.50 20.18
C ALA A 295 -34.06 -2.81 18.97
N ASP A 296 -34.79 -1.81 18.49
CA ASP A 296 -35.76 -1.96 17.40
C ASP A 296 -35.19 -1.56 16.03
N THR A 297 -33.95 -1.10 15.97
CA THR A 297 -33.28 -0.73 14.72
C THR A 297 -32.85 -1.97 13.91
N THR A 298 -33.04 -1.97 12.60
CA THR A 298 -32.94 -3.19 11.77
C THR A 298 -32.02 -3.12 10.56
N GLU A 299 -31.39 -2.00 10.27
CA GLU A 299 -30.53 -1.85 9.08
C GLU A 299 -29.19 -2.57 9.20
N GLY A 300 -28.65 -3.00 8.05
CA GLY A 300 -27.40 -3.76 7.96
C GLY A 300 -26.13 -3.01 8.37
N ALA A 301 -25.07 -3.76 8.68
CA ALA A 301 -23.82 -3.26 9.26
C ALA A 301 -22.89 -2.52 8.26
N VAL A 302 -23.16 -2.54 6.95
CA VAL A 302 -22.27 -1.98 5.93
C VAL A 302 -23.00 -0.88 5.16
N VAL A 303 -22.42 0.31 5.14
CA VAL A 303 -22.88 1.41 4.29
C VAL A 303 -22.64 1.00 2.83
N ARG A 304 -23.70 0.71 2.08
CA ARG A 304 -23.63 0.55 0.63
C ARG A 304 -23.61 1.93 0.00
N HIS A 305 -22.67 2.14 -0.90
CA HIS A 305 -22.66 3.31 -1.76
C HIS A 305 -23.34 2.91 -3.07
N ASP A 306 -24.53 3.41 -3.32
CA ASP A 306 -25.35 3.04 -4.49
C ASP A 306 -24.68 3.35 -5.85
N SER A 307 -23.60 4.13 -5.84
CA SER A 307 -22.80 4.50 -7.02
C SER A 307 -21.55 3.64 -7.24
N ASP A 308 -21.27 2.66 -6.36
CA ASP A 308 -20.09 1.81 -6.53
C ASP A 308 -20.30 0.85 -7.72
N PRO A 309 -19.29 0.62 -8.58
CA PRO A 309 -19.31 -0.46 -9.56
C PRO A 309 -19.48 -1.84 -8.89
N ASP A 310 -20.07 -2.79 -9.60
CA ASP A 310 -20.40 -4.13 -9.07
C ASP A 310 -19.21 -4.82 -8.38
N TYR A 311 -18.01 -4.78 -8.96
CA TYR A 311 -16.83 -5.38 -8.36
C TYR A 311 -16.44 -4.68 -7.05
N ILE A 312 -16.55 -3.37 -7.00
CA ILE A 312 -16.27 -2.59 -5.78
C ILE A 312 -17.29 -2.95 -4.70
N ALA A 313 -18.59 -2.91 -5.02
CA ALA A 313 -19.66 -3.19 -4.06
C ALA A 313 -19.62 -4.62 -3.53
N ASN A 314 -19.40 -5.61 -4.42
CA ASN A 314 -19.59 -7.02 -4.10
C ASN A 314 -18.28 -7.73 -3.69
N VAL A 315 -17.10 -7.21 -4.01
CA VAL A 315 -15.81 -7.85 -3.69
C VAL A 315 -14.94 -6.92 -2.84
N VAL A 316 -14.67 -5.70 -3.30
CA VAL A 316 -13.73 -4.79 -2.63
C VAL A 316 -14.25 -4.37 -1.26
N ARG A 317 -15.49 -3.88 -1.17
CA ARG A 317 -16.09 -3.43 0.10
C ARG A 317 -16.14 -4.53 1.16
N PRO A 318 -16.63 -5.75 0.88
CA PRO A 318 -16.60 -6.85 1.84
C PRO A 318 -15.20 -7.17 2.36
N ILE A 319 -14.20 -7.22 1.48
CA ILE A 319 -12.83 -7.51 1.91
C ILE A 319 -12.26 -6.37 2.77
N LEU A 320 -12.49 -5.11 2.39
CA LEU A 320 -12.08 -3.95 3.19
C LEU A 320 -12.76 -3.91 4.56
N ALA A 321 -14.03 -4.34 4.64
CA ALA A 321 -14.77 -4.48 5.89
C ALA A 321 -14.37 -5.70 6.73
N GLN A 322 -13.32 -6.44 6.36
CA GLN A 322 -12.85 -7.67 6.99
C GLN A 322 -13.83 -8.86 6.90
N ASN A 323 -14.77 -8.81 5.94
CA ASN A 323 -15.75 -9.86 5.65
C ASN A 323 -15.43 -10.64 4.37
N GLY A 324 -14.21 -10.49 3.81
CA GLY A 324 -13.77 -11.22 2.62
C GLY A 324 -13.82 -12.75 2.76
N GLY A 325 -13.81 -13.22 4.02
CA GLY A 325 -13.99 -14.62 4.34
C GLY A 325 -15.38 -15.20 3.97
N ASP A 326 -16.37 -14.37 3.84
CA ASP A 326 -17.75 -14.75 3.55
C ASP A 326 -18.05 -14.71 2.01
N LEU A 327 -17.03 -14.33 1.19
CA LEU A 327 -17.16 -14.32 -0.27
C LEU A 327 -17.01 -15.74 -0.84
N PRO A 328 -17.84 -16.11 -1.83
CA PRO A 328 -17.69 -17.38 -2.53
C PRO A 328 -16.46 -17.38 -3.45
N VAL A 329 -15.95 -18.55 -3.78
CA VAL A 329 -14.79 -18.72 -4.68
C VAL A 329 -15.04 -18.08 -6.05
N SER A 330 -16.27 -18.17 -6.57
CA SER A 330 -16.67 -17.56 -7.85
C SER A 330 -16.57 -16.02 -7.90
N ALA A 331 -16.49 -15.34 -6.74
CA ALA A 331 -16.29 -13.90 -6.68
C ALA A 331 -14.89 -13.46 -7.16
N MET A 332 -13.93 -14.40 -7.26
CA MET A 332 -12.58 -14.18 -7.73
C MET A 332 -12.40 -14.62 -9.17
N SER A 333 -11.63 -13.85 -9.95
CA SER A 333 -11.32 -14.22 -11.34
C SER A 333 -10.50 -15.51 -11.37
N PRO A 334 -10.84 -16.48 -12.24
CA PRO A 334 -10.16 -17.78 -12.32
C PRO A 334 -8.72 -17.68 -12.83
N ASP A 335 -8.37 -16.61 -13.52
CA ASP A 335 -7.00 -16.32 -14.02
C ASP A 335 -6.16 -15.50 -13.02
N GLY A 336 -6.74 -15.12 -11.87
CA GLY A 336 -6.05 -14.33 -10.83
C GLY A 336 -5.95 -12.85 -11.15
N THR A 337 -6.58 -12.35 -12.20
CA THR A 337 -6.60 -10.91 -12.51
C THR A 337 -7.58 -10.16 -11.59
N MET A 338 -7.32 -8.88 -11.39
CA MET A 338 -8.21 -7.98 -10.66
C MET A 338 -8.18 -6.59 -11.30
N PRO A 339 -9.29 -5.82 -11.22
CA PRO A 339 -9.34 -4.47 -11.77
C PRO A 339 -8.32 -3.52 -11.13
N ASN A 340 -7.78 -2.62 -11.93
CA ASN A 340 -6.94 -1.51 -11.49
C ASN A 340 -7.79 -0.40 -10.84
N GLY A 341 -7.15 0.51 -10.09
CA GLY A 341 -7.75 1.74 -9.57
C GLY A 341 -8.71 1.57 -8.39
N THR A 342 -8.73 0.39 -7.75
CA THR A 342 -9.65 0.14 -6.62
C THR A 342 -9.39 1.03 -5.41
N THR A 343 -8.16 1.57 -5.25
CA THR A 343 -7.82 2.48 -4.15
C THR A 343 -8.59 3.81 -4.17
N SER A 344 -9.05 4.24 -5.34
CA SER A 344 -9.86 5.47 -5.48
C SER A 344 -11.19 5.40 -4.72
N PHE A 345 -11.68 4.19 -4.45
CA PHE A 345 -12.91 3.93 -3.72
C PHE A 345 -12.70 3.74 -2.21
N GLU A 346 -11.46 3.63 -1.72
CA GLU A 346 -11.21 3.35 -0.30
C GLU A 346 -11.57 4.53 0.60
N LYS A 347 -11.23 5.76 0.22
CA LYS A 347 -11.57 7.01 0.95
C LYS A 347 -11.34 6.91 2.46
N ARG A 348 -10.12 6.56 2.86
CA ARG A 348 -9.77 6.12 4.22
C ARG A 348 -9.90 7.20 5.29
N GLY A 349 -9.74 8.49 4.95
CA GLY A 349 -9.91 9.62 5.86
C GLY A 349 -9.03 9.58 7.12
N VAL A 350 -7.79 9.05 7.00
CA VAL A 350 -6.94 8.73 8.17
C VAL A 350 -6.05 9.90 8.63
N ALA A 351 -5.89 10.94 7.82
CA ALA A 351 -5.07 12.09 8.17
C ALA A 351 -5.65 12.84 9.39
N ILE A 352 -4.78 13.32 10.27
CA ILE A 352 -5.15 14.26 11.35
C ILE A 352 -5.03 15.69 10.84
N MET A 353 -4.07 15.94 9.94
CA MET A 353 -3.76 17.25 9.38
C MET A 353 -3.70 17.17 7.87
N LEU A 354 -4.25 18.15 7.16
CA LEU A 354 -4.16 18.31 5.71
C LEU A 354 -3.34 19.56 5.34
N PRO A 355 -2.68 19.58 4.16
CA PRO A 355 -2.03 20.78 3.67
C PRO A 355 -3.08 21.76 3.15
N GLU A 356 -3.20 22.91 3.79
CA GLU A 356 -3.96 24.06 3.29
C GLU A 356 -3.08 24.85 2.31
N TRP A 357 -3.64 25.18 1.13
CA TRP A 357 -2.92 25.91 0.11
C TRP A 357 -3.19 27.41 0.18
N ASN A 358 -2.12 28.21 0.28
CA ASN A 358 -2.16 29.65 0.14
C ASN A 358 -1.79 30.04 -1.31
N PRO A 359 -2.77 30.54 -2.11
CA PRO A 359 -2.53 30.93 -3.50
C PRO A 359 -1.57 32.12 -3.65
N GLU A 360 -1.60 33.08 -2.72
CA GLU A 360 -0.84 34.34 -2.82
C GLU A 360 0.68 34.11 -2.80
N THR A 361 1.14 33.14 -2.03
CA THR A 361 2.56 32.82 -1.86
C THR A 361 3.06 31.73 -2.81
N CYS A 362 2.15 31.12 -3.61
CA CYS A 362 2.45 29.99 -4.47
C CYS A 362 3.23 30.40 -5.73
N VAL A 363 4.42 29.81 -5.90
CA VAL A 363 5.26 30.01 -7.09
C VAL A 363 4.97 29.02 -8.22
N GLN A 364 4.02 28.09 -8.05
CA GLN A 364 3.59 27.08 -9.02
C GLN A 364 4.71 26.15 -9.52
N CYS A 365 5.67 25.82 -8.68
CA CYS A 365 6.81 24.95 -9.03
C CYS A 365 6.46 23.45 -9.05
N CYS A 366 5.31 23.05 -8.55
CA CYS A 366 4.83 21.66 -8.48
C CYS A 366 5.75 20.67 -7.73
N GLN A 367 6.69 21.14 -6.91
CA GLN A 367 7.53 20.24 -6.10
C GLN A 367 6.73 19.47 -5.05
N CYS A 368 5.68 20.09 -4.49
CA CYS A 368 4.79 19.45 -3.51
C CYS A 368 4.06 18.23 -4.10
N THR A 369 3.62 18.35 -5.36
CA THR A 369 2.93 17.26 -6.07
C THR A 369 3.92 16.18 -6.52
N PHE A 370 5.12 16.59 -6.96
CA PHE A 370 6.18 15.68 -7.40
C PHE A 370 6.59 14.67 -6.31
N VAL A 371 6.71 15.13 -5.06
CA VAL A 371 7.17 14.28 -3.94
C VAL A 371 6.04 13.59 -3.16
N CYS A 372 4.77 13.82 -3.52
CA CYS A 372 3.67 13.20 -2.79
C CYS A 372 3.70 11.67 -2.98
N PRO A 373 3.83 10.88 -1.89
CA PRO A 373 3.91 9.44 -2.00
C PRO A 373 2.58 8.75 -2.36
N HIS A 374 1.48 9.48 -2.27
CA HIS A 374 0.14 8.92 -2.48
C HIS A 374 -0.64 9.60 -3.62
N ALA A 375 0.00 10.51 -4.39
CA ALA A 375 -0.66 11.31 -5.41
C ALA A 375 -1.91 12.09 -4.91
N ALA A 376 -1.99 12.34 -3.60
CA ALA A 376 -3.13 12.98 -2.94
C ALA A 376 -3.08 14.52 -2.93
N ILE A 377 -2.15 15.11 -3.65
CA ILE A 377 -2.05 16.55 -3.92
C ILE A 377 -1.64 16.73 -5.36
N ARG A 378 -2.43 17.48 -6.13
CA ARG A 378 -2.25 17.63 -7.59
C ARG A 378 -2.40 19.09 -8.03
N PRO A 379 -1.69 19.54 -9.08
CA PRO A 379 -1.99 20.79 -9.71
C PRO A 379 -3.22 20.63 -10.60
N VAL A 380 -4.08 21.63 -10.57
CA VAL A 380 -5.22 21.77 -11.48
C VAL A 380 -4.96 23.00 -12.33
N VAL A 381 -5.03 22.83 -13.65
CA VAL A 381 -4.98 23.92 -14.63
C VAL A 381 -6.28 23.92 -15.39
N ALA A 382 -7.00 25.04 -15.34
CA ALA A 382 -8.33 25.17 -15.92
C ALA A 382 -8.39 26.30 -16.95
N GLN A 383 -9.16 26.13 -18.01
CA GLN A 383 -9.63 27.20 -18.86
C GLN A 383 -10.67 28.05 -18.07
N PRO A 384 -10.84 29.31 -18.35
CA PRO A 384 -11.82 30.14 -17.65
C PRO A 384 -13.27 29.63 -17.71
N ASP A 385 -13.67 29.00 -18.80
CA ASP A 385 -15.00 28.41 -19.02
C ASP A 385 -15.22 27.13 -18.19
N GLU A 386 -14.17 26.35 -17.93
CA GLU A 386 -14.23 25.17 -17.05
C GLU A 386 -14.48 25.54 -15.55
N LEU A 387 -14.41 26.84 -15.21
CA LEU A 387 -14.62 27.33 -13.84
C LEU A 387 -16.04 27.83 -13.59
N GLU A 388 -16.93 27.73 -14.56
CA GLU A 388 -18.34 28.13 -14.39
C GLU A 388 -19.01 27.20 -13.34
N GLY A 389 -19.64 27.82 -12.35
CA GLY A 389 -20.30 27.11 -11.25
C GLY A 389 -19.35 26.60 -10.15
N ALA A 390 -18.07 27.00 -10.16
CA ALA A 390 -17.12 26.61 -9.12
C ALA A 390 -17.57 27.04 -7.70
N PRO A 391 -17.36 26.20 -6.66
CA PRO A 391 -17.60 26.60 -5.29
C PRO A 391 -16.80 27.86 -4.91
N GLU A 392 -17.33 28.69 -4.01
CA GLU A 392 -16.63 29.90 -3.54
C GLU A 392 -15.24 29.59 -2.96
N SER A 393 -15.08 28.42 -2.33
CA SER A 393 -13.81 27.93 -1.80
C SER A 393 -12.82 27.44 -2.88
N PHE A 394 -13.26 27.32 -4.16
CA PHE A 394 -12.40 26.91 -5.28
C PHE A 394 -11.53 28.06 -5.81
N VAL A 395 -10.70 28.61 -4.94
CA VAL A 395 -9.82 29.73 -5.28
C VAL A 395 -8.77 29.32 -6.32
N THR A 396 -8.53 30.16 -7.34
CA THR A 396 -7.52 29.98 -8.37
C THR A 396 -6.67 31.23 -8.55
N ILE A 397 -5.49 31.08 -9.14
CA ILE A 397 -4.61 32.19 -9.56
C ILE A 397 -4.24 32.03 -11.03
N ASP A 398 -3.74 33.09 -11.67
CA ASP A 398 -3.28 33.00 -13.04
C ASP A 398 -2.14 31.99 -13.19
N ALA A 399 -2.26 31.10 -14.17
CA ALA A 399 -1.24 30.09 -14.43
C ALA A 399 0.04 30.74 -15.01
N LYS A 400 1.21 30.31 -14.49
CA LYS A 400 2.54 30.79 -14.92
C LYS A 400 3.13 29.82 -15.95
N GLY A 401 3.61 30.34 -17.06
CA GLY A 401 4.23 29.61 -18.18
C GLY A 401 3.65 30.11 -19.52
N LYS A 402 4.45 30.09 -20.57
CA LYS A 402 4.00 30.54 -21.91
C LYS A 402 2.86 29.64 -22.43
N GLU A 403 2.98 28.37 -22.19
CA GLU A 403 2.06 27.30 -22.59
C GLU A 403 0.72 27.36 -21.85
N LEU A 404 0.69 28.01 -20.68
CA LEU A 404 -0.47 28.12 -19.80
C LEU A 404 -1.08 29.52 -19.78
N LYS A 405 -0.73 30.35 -20.77
CA LYS A 405 -1.20 31.74 -20.83
C LYS A 405 -2.73 31.79 -20.93
N GLY A 406 -3.36 32.57 -20.05
CA GLY A 406 -4.82 32.76 -20.00
C GLY A 406 -5.56 31.73 -19.17
N MET A 407 -4.87 30.70 -18.70
CA MET A 407 -5.45 29.67 -17.83
C MET A 407 -5.34 30.05 -16.35
N LYS A 408 -6.06 29.30 -15.51
CA LYS A 408 -6.04 29.42 -14.06
C LYS A 408 -5.34 28.20 -13.45
N PHE A 409 -4.74 28.39 -12.28
CA PHE A 409 -3.97 27.36 -11.57
C PHE A 409 -4.44 27.24 -10.11
N ARG A 410 -4.50 26.00 -9.64
CA ARG A 410 -4.77 25.66 -8.25
C ARG A 410 -3.95 24.45 -7.82
N ILE A 411 -3.65 24.30 -6.55
CA ILE A 411 -3.23 23.05 -5.91
C ILE A 411 -4.46 22.46 -5.21
N GLN A 412 -4.87 21.28 -5.64
CA GLN A 412 -6.00 20.52 -5.07
C GLN A 412 -5.49 19.38 -4.20
N VAL A 413 -6.11 19.21 -3.05
CA VAL A 413 -5.85 18.10 -2.11
C VAL A 413 -7.01 17.11 -2.20
N TYR A 414 -6.71 15.83 -2.15
CA TYR A 414 -7.63 14.71 -1.99
C TYR A 414 -7.75 14.40 -0.49
N PRO A 415 -8.74 14.97 0.22
CA PRO A 415 -8.72 15.02 1.68
C PRO A 415 -8.87 13.65 2.34
N GLU A 416 -9.63 12.75 1.73
CA GLU A 416 -9.88 11.40 2.26
C GLU A 416 -8.75 10.43 1.92
N ASP A 417 -7.92 10.74 0.92
CA ASP A 417 -6.82 9.89 0.44
C ASP A 417 -5.44 10.37 0.93
N CYS A 418 -5.37 11.59 1.49
CA CYS A 418 -4.15 12.12 2.08
C CYS A 418 -3.84 11.44 3.42
N LEU A 419 -2.57 11.06 3.62
CA LEU A 419 -2.10 10.48 4.90
C LEU A 419 -1.53 11.53 5.89
N GLY A 420 -1.56 12.81 5.56
CA GLY A 420 -1.13 13.88 6.46
C GLY A 420 0.37 13.90 6.78
N CYS A 421 1.24 13.29 5.96
CA CYS A 421 2.68 13.18 6.24
C CYS A 421 3.45 14.51 6.27
N GLY A 422 2.94 15.54 5.59
CA GLY A 422 3.57 16.88 5.54
C GLY A 422 4.76 17.01 4.57
N SER A 423 5.11 15.97 3.77
CA SER A 423 6.22 16.05 2.81
C SER A 423 6.05 17.20 1.83
N CYS A 424 4.83 17.43 1.34
CA CYS A 424 4.49 18.53 0.42
C CYS A 424 4.74 19.93 1.03
N ALA A 425 4.38 20.15 2.30
CA ALA A 425 4.62 21.38 3.01
C ALA A 425 6.13 21.59 3.28
N ASN A 426 6.86 20.52 3.60
CA ASN A 426 8.30 20.57 3.87
C ASN A 426 9.12 20.97 2.64
N VAL A 427 8.80 20.42 1.45
CA VAL A 427 9.54 20.75 0.20
C VAL A 427 9.11 22.07 -0.45
N CYS A 428 8.08 22.73 0.06
CA CYS A 428 7.64 24.01 -0.49
C CYS A 428 8.79 25.04 -0.40
N ILE A 429 9.15 25.60 -1.56
CA ILE A 429 10.29 26.54 -1.70
C ILE A 429 9.89 28.00 -1.50
N SER A 430 8.58 28.29 -1.41
CA SER A 430 8.11 29.66 -1.20
C SER A 430 8.64 30.23 0.12
N LYS A 431 9.07 31.49 0.11
CA LYS A 431 9.63 32.15 1.30
C LYS A 431 8.65 32.10 2.49
N GLU A 432 7.39 32.41 2.22
CA GLU A 432 6.28 32.17 3.11
C GLU A 432 5.57 30.93 2.60
N LYS A 433 5.70 29.80 3.31
CA LYS A 433 5.20 28.50 2.88
C LYS A 433 3.78 28.60 2.30
N SER A 434 3.62 28.18 1.04
CA SER A 434 2.30 28.12 0.37
C SER A 434 1.45 26.94 0.82
N LEU A 435 2.03 25.99 1.55
CA LEU A 435 1.34 24.83 2.12
C LEU A 435 1.62 24.78 3.62
N VAL A 436 0.56 24.83 4.40
CA VAL A 436 0.59 24.76 5.86
C VAL A 436 -0.32 23.62 6.31
N MET A 437 0.17 22.77 7.21
CA MET A 437 -0.63 21.68 7.74
C MET A 437 -1.68 22.22 8.73
N LYS A 438 -2.96 21.92 8.49
CA LYS A 438 -4.11 22.33 9.29
C LYS A 438 -4.96 21.11 9.69
N PRO A 439 -5.74 21.17 10.78
CA PRO A 439 -6.61 20.06 11.16
C PRO A 439 -7.56 19.64 10.04
N LEU A 440 -7.74 18.32 9.88
CA LEU A 440 -8.58 17.73 8.83
C LEU A 440 -10.01 18.28 8.84
N GLU A 441 -10.62 18.34 10.02
CA GLU A 441 -12.01 18.76 10.23
C GLU A 441 -12.27 20.21 9.77
N THR A 442 -11.25 21.07 9.77
CA THR A 442 -11.38 22.47 9.34
C THR A 442 -11.41 22.63 7.82
N GLN A 443 -11.09 21.58 7.07
CA GLN A 443 -10.91 21.65 5.62
C GLN A 443 -11.73 20.61 4.85
N MET A 444 -12.22 19.57 5.51
CA MET A 444 -12.83 18.42 4.85
C MET A 444 -13.97 18.81 3.90
N ALA A 445 -14.91 19.64 4.36
CA ALA A 445 -16.09 20.01 3.59
C ALA A 445 -15.71 20.78 2.30
N ASP A 446 -14.88 21.82 2.44
CA ASP A 446 -14.45 22.64 1.30
C ASP A 446 -13.60 21.85 0.32
N GLN A 447 -12.65 21.04 0.81
CA GLN A 447 -11.77 20.25 -0.05
C GLN A 447 -12.53 19.16 -0.81
N LYS A 448 -13.56 18.52 -0.19
CA LYS A 448 -14.42 17.56 -0.89
C LYS A 448 -15.25 18.22 -1.98
N ALA A 449 -15.88 19.37 -1.71
CA ALA A 449 -16.66 20.11 -2.70
C ALA A 449 -15.78 20.58 -3.87
N ASN A 450 -14.58 21.09 -3.57
CA ASN A 450 -13.61 21.53 -4.56
C ASN A 450 -13.09 20.39 -5.43
N LEU A 451 -12.82 19.22 -4.82
CA LEU A 451 -12.37 18.04 -5.54
C LEU A 451 -13.46 17.52 -6.47
N ALA A 452 -14.69 17.36 -5.97
CA ALA A 452 -15.81 16.89 -6.79
C ALA A 452 -16.08 17.84 -7.98
N PHE A 453 -15.98 19.16 -7.77
CA PHE A 453 -16.07 20.12 -8.87
C PHE A 453 -14.95 19.94 -9.90
N ALA A 454 -13.70 19.82 -9.42
CA ALA A 454 -12.53 19.67 -10.30
C ALA A 454 -12.61 18.40 -11.16
N GLU A 455 -12.99 17.27 -10.56
CA GLU A 455 -13.10 15.99 -11.27
C GLU A 455 -14.25 15.97 -12.28
N ALA A 456 -15.34 16.70 -12.02
CA ALA A 456 -16.50 16.74 -12.91
C ALA A 456 -16.35 17.74 -14.09
N ASN A 457 -15.57 18.81 -13.93
CA ASN A 457 -15.62 19.94 -14.85
C ASN A 457 -14.28 20.31 -15.50
N ILE A 458 -13.14 19.84 -14.98
CA ILE A 458 -11.83 20.26 -15.44
C ILE A 458 -11.06 19.08 -16.03
N SER A 459 -10.81 19.14 -17.34
CA SER A 459 -10.05 18.11 -18.04
C SER A 459 -8.55 18.13 -17.71
N VAL A 460 -7.90 16.99 -17.81
CA VAL A 460 -6.44 16.88 -17.63
C VAL A 460 -5.71 17.58 -18.77
N LYS A 461 -4.71 18.39 -18.46
CA LYS A 461 -3.97 19.22 -19.43
C LYS A 461 -2.58 18.63 -19.73
N SER A 462 -2.50 17.33 -19.98
CA SER A 462 -1.25 16.57 -20.16
C SER A 462 -0.38 17.05 -21.33
N GLN A 463 -0.99 17.58 -22.38
CA GLN A 463 -0.32 17.93 -23.63
C GLN A 463 0.30 19.34 -23.64
N LEU A 464 0.03 20.18 -22.63
CA LEU A 464 0.40 21.60 -22.69
C LEU A 464 1.89 21.86 -22.41
N MET A 465 2.59 20.96 -21.72
CA MET A 465 3.99 21.14 -21.35
C MET A 465 4.79 19.85 -21.56
N ASP A 466 6.10 20.02 -21.81
CA ASP A 466 7.02 18.87 -21.90
C ASP A 466 6.92 18.01 -20.61
N ARG A 467 6.49 16.75 -20.79
CA ARG A 467 6.35 15.77 -19.68
C ARG A 467 7.67 15.49 -18.94
N PHE A 468 8.80 15.77 -19.56
CA PHE A 468 10.13 15.62 -18.92
C PHE A 468 10.60 16.87 -18.18
N SER A 469 9.80 17.94 -18.14
CA SER A 469 10.02 19.07 -17.24
C SER A 469 9.37 18.82 -15.86
N LEU A 470 9.90 19.47 -14.80
CA LEU A 470 9.37 19.29 -13.44
C LEU A 470 7.88 19.62 -13.36
N LYS A 471 7.42 20.74 -13.93
CA LYS A 471 6.01 21.13 -13.92
C LYS A 471 5.19 20.29 -14.90
N GLY A 472 5.69 20.05 -16.09
CA GLY A 472 4.99 19.26 -17.11
C GLY A 472 4.74 17.81 -16.71
N SER A 473 5.69 17.17 -15.99
CA SER A 473 5.49 15.82 -15.44
C SER A 473 4.32 15.77 -14.46
N GLN A 474 4.03 16.85 -13.75
CA GLN A 474 2.96 16.91 -12.75
C GLN A 474 1.60 17.30 -13.33
N LEU A 475 1.57 17.79 -14.59
CA LEU A 475 0.33 17.97 -15.36
C LEU A 475 -0.13 16.64 -16.00
N GLN A 476 0.72 15.61 -15.99
CA GLN A 476 0.31 14.25 -16.36
C GLN A 476 -0.51 13.63 -15.22
N GLN A 477 -1.56 12.90 -15.58
CA GLN A 477 -2.31 12.13 -14.58
C GLN A 477 -1.37 11.09 -13.92
N PRO A 478 -1.30 11.01 -12.59
CA PRO A 478 -0.60 9.91 -11.94
C PRO A 478 -1.41 8.62 -12.12
N LEU A 479 -0.75 7.58 -12.63
CA LEU A 479 -1.35 6.25 -12.81
C LEU A 479 -0.90 5.26 -11.71
N LEU A 480 -0.43 5.80 -10.61
CA LEU A 480 -0.27 5.18 -9.29
C LEU A 480 -0.77 6.18 -8.24
N GLU A 481 -1.86 5.84 -7.55
CA GLU A 481 -2.50 6.75 -6.60
C GLU A 481 -3.03 6.04 -5.36
N PHE A 482 -3.05 6.73 -4.23
CA PHE A 482 -3.65 6.31 -2.96
C PHE A 482 -3.18 4.95 -2.43
N SER A 483 -1.91 4.61 -2.70
CA SER A 483 -1.32 3.33 -2.31
C SER A 483 -1.30 3.11 -0.80
N GLY A 484 -1.16 1.84 -0.37
CA GLY A 484 -1.03 1.44 1.02
C GLY A 484 0.35 1.73 1.66
N ALA A 485 1.20 2.53 1.02
CA ALA A 485 2.54 2.86 1.50
C ALA A 485 2.54 3.70 2.79
N CYS A 486 3.70 3.78 3.43
CA CYS A 486 3.90 4.62 4.62
C CYS A 486 3.63 6.10 4.36
N ALA A 487 3.13 6.83 5.35
CA ALA A 487 3.12 8.28 5.33
C ALA A 487 4.56 8.81 5.18
N GLY A 488 4.84 9.54 4.09
CA GLY A 488 6.19 10.03 3.79
C GLY A 488 7.14 9.00 3.15
N CYS A 489 6.62 7.89 2.61
CA CYS A 489 7.39 6.87 1.91
C CYS A 489 8.33 7.47 0.86
N GLY A 490 9.58 6.98 0.81
CA GLY A 490 10.58 7.41 -0.17
C GLY A 490 10.55 6.62 -1.49
N GLU A 491 9.82 5.50 -1.56
CA GLU A 491 9.75 4.63 -2.75
C GLU A 491 8.70 5.10 -3.75
N THR A 492 7.45 5.24 -3.30
CA THR A 492 6.29 5.49 -4.17
C THR A 492 6.36 6.76 -5.01
N PRO A 493 7.02 7.87 -4.58
CA PRO A 493 7.16 9.04 -5.44
C PRO A 493 7.89 8.77 -6.75
N TYR A 494 8.90 7.87 -6.76
CA TYR A 494 9.62 7.47 -7.98
C TYR A 494 8.70 6.75 -8.96
N VAL A 495 7.96 5.75 -8.46
CA VAL A 495 7.05 4.96 -9.30
C VAL A 495 5.88 5.81 -9.78
N LYS A 496 5.34 6.70 -8.93
CA LYS A 496 4.31 7.67 -9.36
C LYS A 496 4.79 8.50 -10.53
N VAL A 497 6.00 9.07 -10.47
CA VAL A 497 6.57 9.87 -11.57
C VAL A 497 6.77 9.02 -12.82
N LEU A 498 7.27 7.78 -12.68
CA LEU A 498 7.38 6.86 -13.81
C LEU A 498 6.03 6.61 -14.49
N THR A 499 4.96 6.42 -13.72
CA THR A 499 3.61 6.23 -14.29
C THR A 499 3.09 7.49 -14.98
N GLN A 500 3.47 8.68 -14.51
CA GLN A 500 3.14 9.94 -15.18
C GLN A 500 3.89 10.11 -16.52
N LEU A 501 5.09 9.52 -16.64
CA LEU A 501 5.90 9.62 -17.87
C LEU A 501 5.54 8.53 -18.89
N PHE A 502 5.27 7.31 -18.46
CA PHE A 502 5.20 6.13 -19.32
C PHE A 502 4.01 5.20 -19.03
N GLY A 503 3.20 5.51 -18.01
CA GLY A 503 2.21 4.60 -17.44
C GLY A 503 1.19 4.04 -18.43
N GLU A 504 0.79 4.81 -19.43
CA GLU A 504 -0.17 4.39 -20.47
C GLU A 504 0.24 3.12 -21.23
N ARG A 505 1.52 2.83 -21.31
CA ARG A 505 2.09 1.68 -22.05
C ARG A 505 3.05 0.84 -21.21
N MET A 506 3.03 1.06 -19.90
CA MET A 506 3.96 0.42 -18.97
C MET A 506 3.53 -1.02 -18.65
N VAL A 507 4.50 -1.92 -18.59
CA VAL A 507 4.36 -3.28 -18.06
C VAL A 507 5.36 -3.45 -16.93
N VAL A 508 4.86 -3.80 -15.76
CA VAL A 508 5.64 -3.87 -14.52
C VAL A 508 5.71 -5.29 -14.02
N ALA A 509 6.93 -5.82 -13.90
CA ALA A 509 7.25 -7.01 -13.12
C ALA A 509 7.81 -6.59 -11.76
N ASN A 510 7.19 -7.02 -10.68
CA ASN A 510 7.54 -6.56 -9.34
C ASN A 510 8.09 -7.70 -8.48
N ALA A 511 9.19 -7.45 -7.76
CA ALA A 511 9.70 -8.35 -6.73
C ALA A 511 8.91 -8.20 -5.44
N THR A 512 8.61 -9.30 -4.75
CA THR A 512 7.97 -9.28 -3.44
C THR A 512 8.77 -8.41 -2.45
N GLY A 513 8.07 -7.51 -1.77
CA GLY A 513 8.65 -6.56 -0.83
C GLY A 513 7.68 -5.40 -0.55
N CYS A 514 8.17 -4.22 -0.14
CA CYS A 514 7.30 -3.05 0.01
C CYS A 514 6.60 -2.69 -1.28
N SER A 515 7.30 -2.72 -2.42
CA SER A 515 6.74 -2.37 -3.73
C SER A 515 5.60 -3.27 -4.18
N SER A 516 5.60 -4.55 -3.81
CA SER A 516 4.46 -5.44 -4.05
C SER A 516 3.29 -5.18 -3.08
N ILE A 517 3.58 -4.91 -1.81
CA ILE A 517 2.54 -4.70 -0.81
C ILE A 517 1.80 -3.37 -1.04
N TRP A 518 2.50 -2.27 -1.34
CA TRP A 518 1.81 -1.03 -1.68
C TRP A 518 1.34 -1.01 -3.15
N GLY A 519 1.89 -1.85 -4.03
CA GLY A 519 1.53 -1.96 -5.45
C GLY A 519 0.28 -2.77 -5.72
N ALA A 520 0.03 -3.83 -4.96
CA ALA A 520 -1.24 -4.55 -4.95
C ALA A 520 -1.32 -5.46 -3.73
N SER A 521 -2.25 -5.18 -2.86
CA SER A 521 -2.64 -6.07 -1.77
C SER A 521 -4.13 -6.31 -1.90
N SER A 522 -4.50 -7.42 -2.57
CA SER A 522 -5.89 -7.69 -2.92
C SER A 522 -6.85 -7.38 -1.75
N PRO A 523 -7.91 -6.59 -1.97
CA PRO A 523 -8.42 -6.10 -3.25
C PRO A 523 -7.88 -4.73 -3.67
N THR A 524 -6.87 -4.20 -2.99
CA THR A 524 -6.31 -2.86 -3.16
C THR A 524 -5.36 -2.83 -4.36
N SER A 525 -5.70 -2.07 -5.42
CA SER A 525 -4.84 -1.79 -6.58
C SER A 525 -4.70 -0.29 -6.79
N PRO A 526 -3.53 0.30 -6.51
CA PRO A 526 -3.27 1.73 -6.69
C PRO A 526 -2.88 2.11 -8.13
N TYR A 527 -2.50 1.14 -8.97
CA TYR A 527 -2.33 1.39 -10.39
C TYR A 527 -3.69 1.65 -11.02
N THR A 528 -3.79 2.69 -11.83
CA THR A 528 -5.07 3.13 -12.43
C THR A 528 -4.89 3.40 -13.92
N VAL A 529 -5.97 3.77 -14.60
CA VAL A 529 -5.98 4.12 -16.03
C VAL A 529 -6.26 5.62 -16.21
N ASN A 530 -5.87 6.16 -17.36
CA ASN A 530 -6.23 7.50 -17.75
C ASN A 530 -7.66 7.56 -18.34
N GLU A 531 -8.08 8.74 -18.80
CA GLU A 531 -9.40 8.99 -19.40
C GLU A 531 -9.67 8.10 -20.64
N ASP A 532 -8.61 7.69 -21.36
CA ASP A 532 -8.68 6.82 -22.55
C ASP A 532 -8.67 5.32 -22.17
N GLY A 533 -8.64 4.97 -20.89
CA GLY A 533 -8.60 3.59 -20.41
C GLY A 533 -7.21 2.93 -20.43
N PHE A 534 -6.14 3.68 -20.67
CA PHE A 534 -4.77 3.17 -20.67
C PHE A 534 -4.07 3.35 -19.33
N GLY A 535 -3.35 2.31 -18.89
CA GLY A 535 -2.58 2.34 -17.66
C GLY A 535 -1.62 1.16 -17.53
N PRO A 536 -0.82 1.13 -16.44
CA PRO A 536 0.15 0.08 -16.21
C PRO A 536 -0.51 -1.30 -16.06
N SER A 537 0.07 -2.30 -16.74
CA SER A 537 -0.13 -3.70 -16.38
C SER A 537 0.90 -4.08 -15.33
N TRP A 538 0.46 -4.66 -14.21
CA TRP A 538 1.32 -4.99 -13.09
C TRP A 538 1.19 -6.47 -12.72
N GLY A 539 2.34 -7.12 -12.50
CA GLY A 539 2.40 -8.49 -12.01
C GLY A 539 3.49 -8.64 -10.97
N ASN A 540 3.22 -9.45 -9.94
CA ASN A 540 4.17 -9.78 -8.89
C ASN A 540 4.68 -11.21 -9.08
N SER A 541 5.98 -11.41 -8.85
CA SER A 541 6.59 -12.73 -8.79
C SER A 541 7.04 -13.06 -7.37
N LEU A 542 7.64 -14.22 -7.20
CA LEU A 542 8.33 -14.57 -5.98
C LEU A 542 9.53 -13.63 -5.75
N PHE A 543 10.04 -13.64 -4.53
CA PHE A 543 11.08 -12.70 -4.11
C PHE A 543 12.39 -12.88 -4.88
N GLU A 544 12.73 -14.12 -5.19
CA GLU A 544 13.99 -14.52 -5.83
C GLU A 544 13.98 -14.40 -7.36
N ASP A 545 12.82 -14.54 -8.03
CA ASP A 545 12.73 -14.76 -9.49
C ASP A 545 12.14 -13.56 -10.29
N ALA A 546 12.04 -12.39 -9.68
CA ALA A 546 11.41 -11.23 -10.31
C ALA A 546 12.15 -10.74 -11.56
N ALA A 547 13.45 -10.90 -11.61
CA ALA A 547 14.24 -10.54 -12.79
C ALA A 547 13.90 -11.44 -13.97
N GLU A 548 13.87 -12.74 -13.76
CA GLU A 548 13.53 -13.77 -14.75
C GLU A 548 12.07 -13.63 -15.20
N TYR A 549 11.16 -13.35 -14.29
CA TYR A 549 9.75 -13.09 -14.58
C TYR A 549 9.59 -11.88 -15.52
N GLY A 550 10.24 -10.75 -15.18
CA GLY A 550 10.21 -9.55 -16.01
C GLY A 550 10.86 -9.76 -17.38
N PHE A 551 11.97 -10.49 -17.43
CA PHE A 551 12.62 -10.88 -18.68
C PHE A 551 11.73 -11.77 -19.55
N GLY A 552 11.02 -12.72 -18.95
CA GLY A 552 10.06 -13.58 -19.62
C GLY A 552 8.91 -12.80 -20.25
N ILE A 553 8.31 -11.87 -19.49
CA ILE A 553 7.23 -10.99 -19.99
C ILE A 553 7.73 -10.16 -21.17
N MET A 554 8.88 -9.48 -21.04
CA MET A 554 9.49 -8.68 -22.11
C MET A 554 9.75 -9.52 -23.36
N SER A 555 10.33 -10.71 -23.18
CA SER A 555 10.62 -11.64 -24.29
C SER A 555 9.34 -12.10 -24.99
N GLY A 556 8.28 -12.39 -24.23
CA GLY A 556 6.97 -12.74 -24.77
C GLY A 556 6.35 -11.58 -25.59
N ILE A 557 6.42 -10.34 -25.08
CA ILE A 557 5.95 -9.14 -25.79
C ILE A 557 6.76 -8.95 -27.08
N LYS A 558 8.09 -9.09 -27.03
CA LYS A 558 8.98 -8.98 -28.19
C LYS A 558 8.62 -9.99 -29.28
N GLN A 559 8.41 -11.26 -28.91
CA GLN A 559 8.01 -12.33 -29.84
C GLN A 559 6.63 -12.07 -30.46
N ARG A 560 5.67 -11.67 -29.66
CA ARG A 560 4.33 -11.34 -30.17
C ARG A 560 4.36 -10.12 -31.11
N ARG A 561 5.16 -9.08 -30.79
CA ARG A 561 5.34 -7.92 -31.67
C ARG A 561 6.05 -8.30 -32.99
N ALA A 562 7.01 -9.23 -32.95
CA ALA A 562 7.63 -9.76 -34.16
C ALA A 562 6.62 -10.51 -35.05
N LYS A 563 5.73 -11.30 -34.42
CA LYS A 563 4.61 -11.94 -35.13
C LYS A 563 3.67 -10.91 -35.76
N LEU A 564 3.30 -9.86 -35.00
CA LEU A 564 2.47 -8.77 -35.54
C LEU A 564 3.13 -8.11 -36.76
N ALA A 565 4.44 -7.84 -36.70
CA ALA A 565 5.18 -7.26 -37.83
C ALA A 565 5.18 -8.20 -39.07
N ASP A 566 5.26 -9.49 -38.89
CA ASP A 566 5.12 -10.48 -39.96
C ASP A 566 3.71 -10.48 -40.56
N LEU A 567 2.66 -10.42 -39.74
CA LEU A 567 1.27 -10.32 -40.19
C LEU A 567 1.03 -9.04 -40.97
N VAL A 568 1.50 -7.89 -40.48
CA VAL A 568 1.42 -6.59 -41.18
C VAL A 568 2.15 -6.66 -42.51
N THR A 569 3.34 -7.27 -42.56
CA THR A 569 4.10 -7.45 -43.81
C THR A 569 3.32 -8.27 -44.84
N LYS A 570 2.67 -9.36 -44.38
CA LYS A 570 1.82 -10.19 -45.22
C LYS A 570 0.58 -9.43 -45.70
N ALA A 571 -0.06 -8.66 -44.82
CA ALA A 571 -1.20 -7.83 -45.19
C ALA A 571 -0.85 -6.79 -46.28
N LEU A 572 0.31 -6.13 -46.16
CA LEU A 572 0.83 -5.21 -47.16
C LEU A 572 1.06 -5.83 -48.55
N ALA A 573 1.29 -7.16 -48.60
CA ALA A 573 1.45 -7.93 -49.81
C ALA A 573 0.11 -8.46 -50.40
N THR A 574 -1.01 -8.27 -49.69
CA THR A 574 -2.35 -8.69 -50.10
C THR A 574 -2.90 -7.73 -51.16
N GLU A 575 -3.42 -8.27 -52.27
CA GLU A 575 -4.04 -7.46 -53.35
C GLU A 575 -5.28 -6.73 -52.78
N GLY A 576 -5.40 -5.44 -53.12
CA GLY A 576 -6.47 -4.57 -52.61
C GLY A 576 -6.13 -3.78 -51.34
N VAL A 577 -5.01 -4.00 -50.72
CA VAL A 577 -4.54 -3.17 -49.61
C VAL A 577 -3.89 -1.91 -50.15
N GLU A 578 -4.66 -0.81 -50.17
CA GLU A 578 -4.27 0.48 -50.77
C GLU A 578 -4.68 1.67 -49.87
N GLY A 579 -4.32 2.87 -50.27
CA GLY A 579 -4.75 4.11 -49.60
C GLY A 579 -4.32 4.25 -48.17
N GLU A 580 -5.19 4.79 -47.31
CA GLU A 580 -4.90 5.11 -45.90
C GLU A 580 -4.49 3.89 -45.07
N LEU A 581 -5.09 2.72 -45.36
CA LEU A 581 -4.73 1.48 -44.66
C LEU A 581 -3.30 1.06 -44.95
N LYS A 582 -2.89 1.11 -46.26
CA LYS A 582 -1.52 0.77 -46.64
C LYS A 582 -0.51 1.69 -46.00
N ASP A 583 -0.80 3.01 -46.03
CA ASP A 583 0.07 4.02 -45.44
C ASP A 583 0.17 3.84 -43.92
N ALA A 584 -0.93 3.46 -43.24
CA ALA A 584 -0.94 3.20 -41.83
C ALA A 584 -0.14 1.94 -41.46
N LEU A 585 -0.32 0.84 -42.18
CA LEU A 585 0.43 -0.42 -41.98
C LEU A 585 1.92 -0.22 -42.22
N GLN A 586 2.31 0.45 -43.35
CA GLN A 586 3.70 0.73 -43.66
C GLN A 586 4.31 1.69 -42.62
N GLY A 587 3.57 2.76 -42.29
CA GLY A 587 4.01 3.72 -41.28
C GLY A 587 4.26 3.08 -39.91
N TRP A 588 3.39 2.15 -39.50
CA TRP A 588 3.63 1.40 -38.27
C TRP A 588 4.88 0.49 -38.35
N LEU A 589 5.04 -0.24 -39.44
CA LEU A 589 6.18 -1.14 -39.63
C LEU A 589 7.52 -0.41 -39.55
N ASP A 590 7.60 0.78 -40.17
CA ASP A 590 8.79 1.63 -40.19
C ASP A 590 9.08 2.29 -38.83
N ASN A 591 8.03 2.51 -37.99
CA ASN A 591 8.12 3.25 -36.73
C ASN A 591 7.74 2.40 -35.49
N LYS A 592 7.62 1.09 -35.63
CA LYS A 592 7.15 0.21 -34.53
C LYS A 592 7.96 0.31 -33.23
N ASP A 593 9.22 0.75 -33.31
CA ASP A 593 10.14 0.88 -32.16
C ASP A 593 10.17 2.31 -31.56
N ASP A 594 9.38 3.23 -32.11
CA ASP A 594 9.09 4.54 -31.52
C ASP A 594 7.75 4.50 -30.78
N ALA A 595 7.68 5.03 -29.56
CA ALA A 595 6.52 4.90 -28.70
C ALA A 595 5.30 5.65 -29.22
N GLU A 596 5.47 6.93 -29.59
CA GLU A 596 4.37 7.80 -30.01
C GLU A 596 3.95 7.49 -31.47
N ALA A 597 4.91 7.29 -32.36
CA ALA A 597 4.61 6.94 -33.72
C ALA A 597 3.95 5.57 -33.87
N SER A 598 4.43 4.54 -33.11
CA SER A 598 3.82 3.21 -33.13
C SER A 598 2.36 3.23 -32.64
N ARG A 599 2.05 4.06 -31.63
CA ARG A 599 0.69 4.27 -31.15
C ARG A 599 -0.18 4.93 -32.22
N SER A 600 0.27 6.06 -32.75
CA SER A 600 -0.49 6.83 -33.75
C SER A 600 -0.80 6.03 -35.02
N TYR A 601 0.18 5.29 -35.55
CA TYR A 601 -0.06 4.43 -36.72
C TYR A 601 -0.90 3.21 -36.37
N GLY A 602 -0.73 2.63 -35.18
CA GLY A 602 -1.58 1.55 -34.68
C GLY A 602 -3.05 1.94 -34.58
N GLU A 603 -3.36 3.12 -34.03
CA GLU A 603 -4.72 3.67 -33.98
C GLU A 603 -5.31 3.86 -35.40
N LYS A 604 -4.50 4.33 -36.37
CA LYS A 604 -4.94 4.42 -37.78
C LYS A 604 -5.20 3.06 -38.41
N VAL A 605 -4.35 2.05 -38.12
CA VAL A 605 -4.59 0.68 -38.60
C VAL A 605 -5.92 0.18 -38.03
N MET A 606 -6.14 0.32 -36.74
CA MET A 606 -7.38 -0.14 -36.09
C MET A 606 -8.62 0.56 -36.65
N ALA A 607 -8.55 1.86 -36.90
CA ALA A 607 -9.65 2.62 -37.50
C ALA A 607 -9.99 2.20 -38.94
N ASN A 608 -9.04 1.56 -39.63
CA ASN A 608 -9.21 1.11 -41.02
C ASN A 608 -9.25 -0.43 -41.13
N LEU A 609 -9.33 -1.14 -40.03
CA LEU A 609 -9.22 -2.62 -40.02
C LEU A 609 -10.38 -3.28 -40.77
N GLU A 610 -11.58 -2.69 -40.70
CA GLU A 610 -12.79 -3.14 -41.45
C GLU A 610 -12.55 -3.21 -42.96
N THR A 611 -11.66 -2.38 -43.48
CA THR A 611 -11.28 -2.41 -44.91
C THR A 611 -10.56 -3.71 -45.30
N LEU A 612 -9.86 -4.36 -44.35
CA LEU A 612 -9.25 -5.66 -44.57
C LEU A 612 -10.30 -6.77 -44.71
N ASP A 613 -11.39 -6.70 -43.92
CA ASP A 613 -12.51 -7.65 -44.00
C ASP A 613 -13.25 -7.48 -45.33
N GLU A 614 -13.46 -6.23 -45.80
CA GLU A 614 -14.11 -5.94 -47.05
C GLU A 614 -13.35 -6.54 -48.27
N ILE A 615 -12.02 -6.67 -48.18
CA ILE A 615 -11.20 -7.29 -49.26
C ILE A 615 -10.91 -8.78 -49.01
N ASP A 616 -11.64 -9.40 -48.08
CA ASP A 616 -11.48 -10.83 -47.71
C ASP A 616 -10.03 -11.16 -47.29
N CYS A 617 -9.47 -10.35 -46.38
CA CYS A 617 -8.11 -10.55 -45.85
C CYS A 617 -8.14 -11.49 -44.62
N PRO A 618 -7.69 -12.75 -44.71
CA PRO A 618 -7.72 -13.70 -43.59
C PRO A 618 -6.80 -13.31 -42.41
N LEU A 619 -6.07 -12.19 -42.53
CA LEU A 619 -5.17 -11.71 -41.51
C LEU A 619 -5.81 -10.67 -40.60
N ALA A 620 -7.00 -10.12 -40.98
CA ALA A 620 -7.66 -9.06 -40.22
C ALA A 620 -7.91 -9.45 -38.77
N ASP A 621 -8.54 -10.59 -38.53
CA ASP A 621 -8.82 -11.10 -37.17
C ASP A 621 -7.52 -11.29 -36.37
N GLN A 622 -6.47 -11.86 -36.99
CA GLN A 622 -5.20 -12.11 -36.31
C GLN A 622 -4.51 -10.80 -35.92
N ILE A 623 -4.64 -9.74 -36.75
CA ILE A 623 -4.10 -8.43 -36.46
C ILE A 623 -4.94 -7.76 -35.37
N TYR A 624 -6.27 -7.90 -35.44
CA TYR A 624 -7.21 -7.39 -34.42
C TYR A 624 -6.91 -7.98 -33.04
N ASP A 625 -6.74 -9.29 -32.93
CA ASP A 625 -6.41 -9.98 -31.70
C ASP A 625 -5.07 -9.53 -31.06
N MET A 626 -4.25 -8.80 -31.82
CA MET A 626 -2.97 -8.28 -31.37
C MET A 626 -2.94 -6.74 -31.29
N ALA A 627 -4.10 -6.09 -31.27
CA ALA A 627 -4.24 -4.63 -31.29
C ALA A 627 -3.46 -3.94 -30.16
N ASP A 628 -3.43 -4.55 -28.98
CA ASP A 628 -2.72 -4.07 -27.79
C ASP A 628 -1.20 -3.96 -27.99
N LEU A 629 -0.65 -4.63 -29.00
CA LEU A 629 0.79 -4.68 -29.30
C LEU A 629 1.25 -3.66 -30.36
N PHE A 630 0.36 -2.91 -30.98
CA PHE A 630 0.77 -1.84 -31.87
C PHE A 630 1.63 -0.81 -31.14
N THR A 631 1.19 -0.36 -29.98
CA THR A 631 1.98 0.57 -29.17
C THR A 631 3.20 -0.12 -28.54
N LYS A 632 4.40 0.48 -28.73
CA LYS A 632 5.63 -0.02 -28.07
C LYS A 632 5.44 0.02 -26.54
N LYS A 633 5.54 -1.14 -25.91
CA LYS A 633 5.45 -1.25 -24.45
C LYS A 633 6.72 -0.73 -23.77
N SER A 634 6.57 -0.23 -22.54
CA SER A 634 7.65 0.17 -21.64
C SER A 634 7.77 -0.88 -20.55
N CYS A 635 8.79 -1.74 -20.63
CA CYS A 635 8.95 -2.88 -19.72
C CYS A 635 9.89 -2.53 -18.57
N TRP A 636 9.38 -2.67 -17.35
CA TRP A 636 10.08 -2.34 -16.11
C TRP A 636 10.07 -3.49 -15.11
N ILE A 637 11.19 -3.70 -14.44
CA ILE A 637 11.30 -4.56 -13.26
C ILE A 637 11.49 -3.67 -12.04
N PHE A 638 10.63 -3.81 -11.03
CA PHE A 638 10.71 -3.06 -9.77
C PHE A 638 11.06 -3.98 -8.60
N GLY A 639 11.89 -3.50 -7.70
CA GLY A 639 12.15 -4.20 -6.45
C GLY A 639 13.01 -3.40 -5.49
N GLY A 640 13.02 -3.83 -4.22
CA GLY A 640 13.87 -3.27 -3.18
C GLY A 640 15.30 -3.77 -3.23
N ASP A 641 16.14 -3.21 -2.36
CA ASP A 641 17.55 -3.59 -2.25
C ASP A 641 17.75 -5.05 -1.80
N GLY A 642 16.90 -5.59 -0.94
CA GLY A 642 16.95 -6.99 -0.54
C GLY A 642 16.81 -7.97 -1.71
N TRP A 643 16.00 -7.61 -2.72
CA TRP A 643 15.94 -8.36 -3.97
C TRP A 643 17.20 -8.13 -4.81
N ALA A 644 17.48 -6.88 -5.18
CA ALA A 644 18.48 -6.56 -6.19
C ALA A 644 19.92 -6.82 -5.74
N TYR A 645 20.24 -6.63 -4.47
CA TYR A 645 21.60 -6.82 -3.93
C TYR A 645 21.86 -8.22 -3.41
N ASP A 646 20.81 -8.95 -3.02
CA ASP A 646 20.91 -10.23 -2.34
C ASP A 646 20.24 -11.37 -3.13
N ILE A 647 18.98 -11.67 -2.81
CA ILE A 647 18.35 -12.94 -3.21
C ILE A 647 18.07 -13.04 -4.71
N GLY A 648 17.71 -11.93 -5.37
CA GLY A 648 17.44 -11.87 -6.81
C GLY A 648 18.63 -11.43 -7.66
N TYR A 649 19.83 -11.24 -7.05
CA TYR A 649 20.98 -10.69 -7.78
C TYR A 649 21.42 -11.56 -8.96
N GLY A 650 21.39 -12.89 -8.82
CA GLY A 650 21.81 -13.79 -9.89
C GLY A 650 20.98 -13.64 -11.16
N GLY A 651 19.65 -13.58 -11.01
CA GLY A 651 18.74 -13.32 -12.13
C GLY A 651 18.88 -11.90 -12.68
N LEU A 652 19.01 -10.91 -11.80
CA LEU A 652 19.26 -9.52 -12.21
C LEU A 652 20.55 -9.39 -13.05
N ASP A 653 21.64 -10.02 -12.60
CA ASP A 653 22.92 -10.01 -13.32
C ASP A 653 22.76 -10.62 -14.72
N HIS A 654 22.05 -11.76 -14.83
CA HIS A 654 21.75 -12.39 -16.11
C HIS A 654 20.92 -11.50 -17.03
N VAL A 655 19.88 -10.83 -16.51
CA VAL A 655 19.05 -9.89 -17.28
C VAL A 655 19.88 -8.73 -17.80
N LEU A 656 20.73 -8.14 -16.98
CA LEU A 656 21.64 -7.06 -17.41
C LEU A 656 22.66 -7.54 -18.44
N ALA A 657 23.12 -8.80 -18.34
CA ALA A 657 24.03 -9.42 -19.30
C ALA A 657 23.38 -9.70 -20.67
N SER A 658 22.04 -9.80 -20.73
CA SER A 658 21.32 -10.21 -21.94
C SER A 658 21.41 -9.20 -23.09
N GLY A 659 21.65 -7.91 -22.81
CA GLY A 659 21.65 -6.84 -23.79
C GLY A 659 20.25 -6.43 -24.29
N GLU A 660 19.18 -6.96 -23.73
CA GLU A 660 17.80 -6.70 -24.11
C GLU A 660 17.28 -5.34 -23.61
N ASP A 661 16.33 -4.76 -24.35
CA ASP A 661 15.67 -3.47 -24.01
C ASP A 661 14.70 -3.65 -22.84
N ILE A 662 15.23 -3.56 -21.62
CA ILE A 662 14.47 -3.70 -20.38
C ILE A 662 15.00 -2.75 -19.31
N ASN A 663 14.09 -2.13 -18.56
CA ASN A 663 14.43 -1.18 -17.51
C ASN A 663 14.29 -1.82 -16.12
N VAL A 664 15.24 -1.55 -15.24
CA VAL A 664 15.23 -2.00 -13.85
C VAL A 664 15.27 -0.79 -12.92
N LEU A 665 14.32 -0.70 -11.99
CA LEU A 665 14.30 0.28 -10.91
C LEU A 665 14.51 -0.42 -9.57
N VAL A 666 15.63 -0.13 -8.93
CA VAL A 666 15.93 -0.56 -7.56
C VAL A 666 15.57 0.55 -6.58
N LEU A 667 14.60 0.31 -5.73
CA LEU A 667 14.17 1.19 -4.64
C LEU A 667 15.04 0.87 -3.42
N ASP A 668 16.17 1.58 -3.29
CA ASP A 668 17.21 1.29 -2.30
C ASP A 668 16.90 1.95 -0.96
N THR A 669 16.30 1.19 -0.05
CA THR A 669 16.02 1.58 1.33
C THR A 669 17.14 1.18 2.30
N GLU A 670 18.15 0.48 1.80
CA GLU A 670 19.33 -0.03 2.52
C GLU A 670 19.01 -1.08 3.60
N VAL A 671 17.81 -1.66 3.55
CA VAL A 671 17.35 -2.78 4.41
C VAL A 671 16.23 -3.56 3.73
N TYR A 672 15.98 -4.79 4.18
CA TYR A 672 14.71 -5.49 3.88
C TYR A 672 13.57 -4.77 4.61
N SER A 673 13.01 -3.75 3.99
CA SER A 673 12.09 -2.82 4.67
C SER A 673 10.73 -3.43 5.02
N ASN A 674 10.16 -4.25 4.11
CA ASN A 674 8.82 -4.81 4.31
C ASN A 674 8.76 -5.85 5.43
N THR A 675 9.78 -6.68 5.56
CA THR A 675 9.83 -7.78 6.54
C THR A 675 10.28 -7.35 7.94
N GLY A 676 10.71 -6.10 8.11
CA GLY A 676 11.01 -5.54 9.44
C GLY A 676 12.41 -4.97 9.63
N GLY A 677 13.11 -4.59 8.56
CA GLY A 677 14.39 -3.89 8.64
C GLY A 677 15.61 -4.78 8.84
N GLN A 678 15.61 -5.96 8.24
CA GLN A 678 16.78 -6.85 8.25
C GLN A 678 17.91 -6.28 7.38
N ALA A 679 19.14 -6.55 7.77
CA ALA A 679 20.32 -6.12 7.01
C ALA A 679 20.38 -6.81 5.64
N SER A 680 20.60 -6.00 4.58
CA SER A 680 20.88 -6.46 3.22
C SER A 680 22.36 -6.20 2.86
N LYS A 681 22.81 -6.60 1.67
CA LYS A 681 24.12 -6.19 1.14
C LYS A 681 24.17 -4.69 0.78
N ALA A 682 23.01 -4.02 0.70
CA ALA A 682 22.91 -2.58 0.56
C ALA A 682 23.06 -1.83 1.89
N THR A 683 22.90 -2.49 3.02
CA THR A 683 23.02 -1.86 4.33
C THR A 683 24.45 -1.38 4.54
N PRO A 684 24.66 -0.08 4.88
CA PRO A 684 25.99 0.50 5.03
C PRO A 684 26.76 -0.01 6.24
N LEU A 685 28.08 0.20 6.21
CA LEU A 685 28.96 -0.06 7.34
C LEU A 685 28.49 0.72 8.59
N GLY A 686 28.44 0.07 9.73
CA GLY A 686 28.06 0.65 11.01
C GLY A 686 26.55 0.83 11.24
N ALA A 687 25.73 0.71 10.20
CA ALA A 687 24.27 0.84 10.36
C ALA A 687 23.68 -0.33 11.16
N ILE A 688 22.87 -0.02 12.17
CA ILE A 688 22.10 -0.97 12.95
C ILE A 688 20.89 -1.42 12.12
N ALA A 689 20.70 -2.73 12.02
CA ALA A 689 19.53 -3.36 11.40
C ALA A 689 19.26 -4.69 12.11
N GLN A 690 18.10 -5.33 11.83
CA GLN A 690 17.87 -6.70 12.28
C GLN A 690 18.96 -7.61 11.70
N PHE A 691 19.45 -8.55 12.49
CA PHE A 691 20.66 -9.37 12.24
C PHE A 691 22.00 -8.62 12.19
N ALA A 692 21.99 -7.30 12.45
CA ALA A 692 23.18 -6.46 12.57
C ALA A 692 23.01 -5.47 13.72
N MET A 693 22.61 -5.93 14.90
CA MET A 693 22.29 -5.08 16.08
C MET A 693 23.48 -4.33 16.66
N ALA A 694 24.70 -4.80 16.42
CA ALA A 694 25.93 -4.10 16.81
C ALA A 694 26.53 -3.25 15.67
N GLY A 695 25.73 -2.95 14.64
CA GLY A 695 26.16 -2.32 13.41
C GLY A 695 26.72 -3.31 12.39
N LYS A 696 26.42 -3.08 11.11
CA LYS A 696 26.93 -3.93 10.03
C LYS A 696 28.45 -3.79 9.90
N ARG A 697 29.16 -4.92 9.78
CA ARG A 697 30.63 -4.99 9.79
C ARG A 697 31.28 -4.84 8.41
N THR A 698 30.49 -4.92 7.33
CA THR A 698 30.96 -4.85 5.94
C THR A 698 30.36 -3.66 5.23
N GLY A 699 31.07 -3.10 4.26
CA GLY A 699 30.57 -2.03 3.40
C GLY A 699 29.36 -2.43 2.54
N LYS A 700 28.69 -1.44 2.00
CA LYS A 700 27.63 -1.60 1.01
C LYS A 700 28.18 -2.19 -0.28
N LYS A 701 27.50 -3.19 -0.86
CA LYS A 701 27.79 -3.70 -2.21
C LYS A 701 27.54 -2.57 -3.22
N ASP A 702 28.47 -2.34 -4.10
CA ASP A 702 28.33 -1.33 -5.17
C ASP A 702 27.69 -1.96 -6.43
N LEU A 703 26.36 -2.03 -6.41
CA LEU A 703 25.59 -2.63 -7.51
C LEU A 703 25.77 -1.84 -8.83
N GLY A 704 25.80 -0.51 -8.74
CA GLY A 704 25.96 0.34 -9.92
C GLY A 704 27.32 0.12 -10.60
N ARG A 705 28.40 0.08 -9.81
CA ARG A 705 29.75 -0.18 -10.33
C ARG A 705 29.85 -1.59 -10.96
N MET A 706 29.23 -2.59 -10.35
CA MET A 706 29.18 -3.94 -10.92
C MET A 706 28.47 -3.94 -12.28
N ALA A 707 27.32 -3.30 -12.41
CA ALA A 707 26.60 -3.21 -13.67
C ALA A 707 27.36 -2.44 -14.75
N MET A 708 28.06 -1.36 -14.37
CA MET A 708 28.92 -0.61 -15.32
C MET A 708 30.03 -1.44 -15.93
N THR A 709 30.46 -2.56 -15.30
CA THR A 709 31.52 -3.42 -15.85
C THR A 709 31.12 -4.12 -17.15
N TYR A 710 29.84 -4.25 -17.45
CA TYR A 710 29.35 -4.74 -18.75
C TYR A 710 29.64 -3.76 -19.90
N GLY A 711 29.80 -2.48 -19.64
CA GLY A 711 30.09 -1.44 -20.63
C GLY A 711 28.92 -1.05 -21.54
N TYR A 712 27.88 -1.86 -21.64
CA TYR A 712 26.67 -1.63 -22.44
C TYR A 712 25.39 -1.55 -21.61
N VAL A 713 25.46 -1.56 -20.31
CA VAL A 713 24.30 -1.34 -19.42
C VAL A 713 24.23 0.16 -19.10
N TYR A 714 23.06 0.77 -19.32
CA TYR A 714 22.82 2.12 -18.80
C TYR A 714 22.66 2.05 -17.27
N VAL A 715 23.39 2.89 -16.52
CA VAL A 715 23.31 2.88 -15.06
C VAL A 715 23.10 4.30 -14.54
N ALA A 716 22.14 4.49 -13.63
CA ALA A 716 21.95 5.74 -12.94
C ALA A 716 21.78 5.55 -11.43
N SER A 717 22.39 6.44 -10.65
CA SER A 717 22.15 6.59 -9.22
C SER A 717 21.44 7.93 -9.00
N ILE A 718 20.26 7.88 -8.40
CA ILE A 718 19.35 9.03 -8.28
C ILE A 718 18.88 9.26 -6.85
N CYS A 719 18.51 10.51 -6.53
CA CYS A 719 17.85 10.86 -5.27
C CYS A 719 16.88 12.02 -5.48
N MET A 720 15.57 11.73 -5.38
CA MET A 720 14.50 12.72 -5.61
C MET A 720 14.56 13.92 -4.66
N GLY A 721 14.95 13.71 -3.42
CA GLY A 721 15.11 14.77 -2.44
C GLY A 721 16.19 15.78 -2.82
N ALA A 722 17.25 15.33 -3.52
CA ALA A 722 18.38 16.13 -3.90
C ALA A 722 18.21 16.85 -5.24
N ASP A 723 17.86 16.10 -6.31
CA ASP A 723 17.72 16.68 -7.65
C ASP A 723 16.61 15.98 -8.47
N LYS A 724 15.48 16.67 -8.59
CA LYS A 724 14.30 16.18 -9.33
C LYS A 724 14.51 16.19 -10.84
N ASN A 725 15.34 17.12 -11.36
CA ASN A 725 15.62 17.18 -12.80
C ASN A 725 16.55 16.03 -13.21
N GLN A 726 17.51 15.67 -12.35
CA GLN A 726 18.38 14.51 -12.59
C GLN A 726 17.55 13.22 -12.60
N VAL A 727 16.54 13.08 -11.73
CA VAL A 727 15.59 11.94 -11.74
C VAL A 727 14.85 11.84 -13.07
N LEU A 728 14.25 12.95 -13.53
CA LEU A 728 13.54 12.99 -14.81
C LEU A 728 14.46 12.67 -15.99
N LYS A 729 15.69 13.19 -15.96
CA LYS A 729 16.69 12.93 -17.00
C LYS A 729 17.10 11.47 -17.02
N ALA A 730 17.35 10.85 -15.86
CA ALA A 730 17.71 9.44 -15.77
C ALA A 730 16.58 8.54 -16.30
N PHE A 731 15.33 8.82 -15.96
CA PHE A 731 14.17 8.08 -16.48
C PHE A 731 14.02 8.23 -18.00
N LYS A 732 14.19 9.45 -18.52
CA LYS A 732 14.14 9.71 -19.96
C LYS A 732 15.24 8.98 -20.72
N GLU A 733 16.47 9.01 -20.22
CA GLU A 733 17.62 8.36 -20.87
C GLU A 733 17.48 6.85 -20.82
N ALA A 734 17.05 6.26 -19.69
CA ALA A 734 16.83 4.83 -19.55
C ALA A 734 15.78 4.30 -20.52
N GLU A 735 14.65 4.99 -20.64
CA GLU A 735 13.57 4.60 -21.56
C GLU A 735 13.96 4.76 -23.05
N ALA A 736 14.80 5.73 -23.37
CA ALA A 736 15.29 5.93 -24.73
C ALA A 736 16.43 4.97 -25.13
N TYR A 737 17.12 4.39 -24.15
CA TYR A 737 18.23 3.48 -24.37
C TYR A 737 17.75 2.12 -24.90
N LYS A 738 18.36 1.65 -25.99
CA LYS A 738 18.00 0.35 -26.61
C LYS A 738 18.89 -0.77 -26.06
N GLY A 739 18.74 -1.08 -24.81
CA GLY A 739 19.47 -2.08 -24.05
C GLY A 739 19.07 -2.08 -22.59
N PRO A 740 19.68 -2.88 -21.74
CA PRO A 740 19.31 -2.97 -20.34
C PRO A 740 19.70 -1.70 -19.58
N SER A 741 18.78 -1.22 -18.75
CA SER A 741 18.98 -0.05 -17.91
C SER A 741 18.79 -0.39 -16.45
N LEU A 742 19.69 0.09 -15.58
CA LEU A 742 19.62 -0.05 -14.13
C LEU A 742 19.58 1.32 -13.46
N ILE A 743 18.50 1.62 -12.78
CA ILE A 743 18.36 2.84 -11.98
C ILE A 743 18.31 2.47 -10.50
N ILE A 744 19.22 3.04 -9.70
CA ILE A 744 19.30 2.84 -8.26
C ILE A 744 18.81 4.14 -7.58
N ALA A 745 17.65 4.06 -6.96
CA ALA A 745 16.98 5.22 -6.35
C ALA A 745 17.12 5.17 -4.82
N TYR A 746 17.77 6.16 -4.22
CA TYR A 746 17.80 6.31 -2.77
C TYR A 746 16.39 6.58 -2.23
N ALA A 747 15.86 5.67 -1.45
CA ALA A 747 14.51 5.71 -0.91
C ALA A 747 14.52 5.80 0.63
N PRO A 748 14.41 7.01 1.21
CA PRO A 748 14.30 7.14 2.66
C PRO A 748 13.15 6.33 3.24
N CYS A 749 13.43 5.57 4.30
CA CYS A 749 12.52 4.60 4.88
C CYS A 749 12.35 4.80 6.39
N ILE A 750 11.18 4.44 6.90
CA ILE A 750 10.89 4.48 8.35
C ILE A 750 11.86 3.59 9.16
N ASN A 751 12.37 2.52 8.56
CA ASN A 751 13.34 1.61 9.21
C ASN A 751 14.74 2.25 9.42
N GLN A 752 15.07 3.33 8.71
CA GLN A 752 16.27 4.11 8.95
C GLN A 752 16.18 4.91 10.26
N GLY A 753 14.95 5.14 10.73
CA GLY A 753 14.69 5.84 11.98
C GLY A 753 15.03 7.33 11.91
N ILE A 754 14.59 8.01 10.85
CA ILE A 754 14.76 9.44 10.63
C ILE A 754 14.18 10.21 11.82
N ARG A 755 15.01 10.85 12.63
CA ARG A 755 14.62 11.50 13.90
C ARG A 755 13.65 12.66 13.72
N LYS A 756 13.78 13.38 12.61
CA LYS A 756 12.86 14.47 12.22
C LYS A 756 11.51 13.98 11.71
N GLY A 757 11.32 12.65 11.58
CA GLY A 757 10.10 11.98 11.08
C GLY A 757 10.04 11.89 9.57
N MET A 758 9.18 10.98 9.07
CA MET A 758 9.06 10.66 7.63
C MET A 758 8.56 11.82 6.77
N GLY A 759 7.89 12.82 7.32
CA GLY A 759 7.56 14.05 6.59
C GLY A 759 8.78 14.81 6.08
N LYS A 760 9.97 14.51 6.63
CA LYS A 760 11.28 15.05 6.22
C LYS A 760 12.11 14.11 5.34
N SER A 761 11.53 13.04 4.83
CA SER A 761 12.24 12.05 4.00
C SER A 761 12.98 12.67 2.81
N MET A 762 12.38 13.65 2.15
CA MET A 762 13.03 14.35 1.02
C MET A 762 14.19 15.27 1.47
N GLU A 763 14.07 15.88 2.63
CA GLU A 763 15.14 16.68 3.24
C GLU A 763 16.30 15.77 3.64
N GLU A 764 16.02 14.58 4.20
CA GLU A 764 17.03 13.59 4.55
C GLU A 764 17.78 13.07 3.32
N GLY A 765 17.07 12.74 2.24
CA GLY A 765 17.69 12.37 0.96
C GLY A 765 18.57 13.48 0.38
N LYS A 766 18.14 14.76 0.50
CA LYS A 766 18.96 15.91 0.09
C LYS A 766 20.23 16.00 0.93
N LEU A 767 20.13 15.84 2.24
CA LEU A 767 21.27 15.89 3.15
C LEU A 767 22.26 14.74 2.87
N ALA A 768 21.76 13.52 2.60
CA ALA A 768 22.59 12.38 2.19
C ALA A 768 23.48 12.70 0.99
N VAL A 769 22.94 13.38 -0.02
CA VAL A 769 23.72 13.79 -1.21
C VAL A 769 24.65 14.94 -0.89
N GLN A 770 24.21 15.95 -0.14
CA GLN A 770 25.03 17.09 0.25
C GLN A 770 26.22 16.70 1.15
N ALA A 771 26.04 15.68 1.97
CA ALA A 771 27.07 15.12 2.84
C ALA A 771 28.04 14.15 2.11
N GLY A 772 27.82 13.87 0.83
CA GLY A 772 28.61 12.91 0.07
C GLY A 772 28.35 11.45 0.45
N TYR A 773 27.29 11.18 1.21
CA TYR A 773 26.88 9.83 1.57
C TYR A 773 26.27 9.08 0.38
N TRP A 774 25.45 9.75 -0.42
CA TRP A 774 24.86 9.23 -1.65
C TRP A 774 25.31 10.05 -2.85
N MET A 775 25.82 9.38 -3.91
CA MET A 775 26.34 10.05 -5.09
C MET A 775 25.35 9.95 -6.25
N LEU A 776 25.08 11.07 -6.89
CA LEU A 776 24.29 11.12 -8.12
C LEU A 776 25.22 10.97 -9.32
N TYR A 777 24.94 10.00 -10.19
CA TYR A 777 25.69 9.80 -11.43
C TYR A 777 24.83 9.09 -12.49
N ARG A 778 25.27 9.16 -13.73
CA ARG A 778 24.76 8.39 -14.86
C ARG A 778 25.93 7.82 -15.64
N PHE A 779 25.80 6.57 -16.06
CA PHE A 779 26.67 5.92 -17.02
C PHE A 779 25.83 5.60 -18.27
N ASN A 780 26.09 6.34 -19.35
CA ASN A 780 25.35 6.21 -20.61
C ASN A 780 26.27 5.64 -21.68
N PRO A 781 26.12 4.37 -22.08
CA PRO A 781 26.96 3.73 -23.10
C PRO A 781 26.94 4.42 -24.47
N GLU A 782 25.86 5.12 -24.82
CA GLU A 782 25.75 5.83 -26.11
C GLU A 782 26.81 6.94 -26.23
N LEU A 783 27.18 7.58 -25.13
CA LEU A 783 28.22 8.61 -25.13
C LEU A 783 29.58 8.06 -25.54
N ALA A 784 29.89 6.79 -25.20
CA ALA A 784 31.13 6.14 -25.63
C ALA A 784 31.18 5.96 -27.14
N LYS A 785 30.05 5.69 -27.80
CA LYS A 785 29.95 5.61 -29.27
C LYS A 785 30.23 6.95 -29.94
N GLU A 786 29.96 8.05 -29.22
CA GLU A 786 30.28 9.42 -29.66
C GLU A 786 31.70 9.87 -29.27
N GLY A 787 32.52 9.00 -28.69
CA GLY A 787 33.88 9.32 -28.22
C GLY A 787 33.88 10.19 -26.94
N LYS A 788 32.76 10.27 -26.23
CA LYS A 788 32.61 11.00 -24.96
C LYS A 788 32.74 10.05 -23.76
N ASN A 789 33.05 10.61 -22.59
CA ASN A 789 33.06 9.83 -21.35
C ASN A 789 31.63 9.33 -21.03
N PRO A 790 31.37 8.03 -20.96
CA PRO A 790 30.07 7.49 -20.63
C PRO A 790 29.66 7.81 -19.16
N PHE A 791 30.63 7.96 -18.26
CA PHE A 791 30.37 8.30 -16.85
C PHE A 791 30.18 9.79 -16.68
N GLN A 792 29.02 10.17 -16.15
CA GLN A 792 28.62 11.54 -15.85
C GLN A 792 28.36 11.67 -14.33
N LEU A 793 29.25 12.33 -13.59
CA LEU A 793 29.04 12.65 -12.19
C LEU A 793 28.09 13.85 -12.10
N ASP A 794 26.86 13.63 -11.60
CA ASP A 794 25.83 14.66 -11.43
C ASP A 794 25.93 15.34 -10.03
N SER A 795 26.50 14.66 -9.04
CA SER A 795 26.75 15.23 -7.73
C SER A 795 27.79 16.36 -7.81
N LYS A 796 27.52 17.43 -7.05
CA LYS A 796 28.51 18.49 -6.78
C LYS A 796 29.42 18.05 -5.64
N GLU A 797 30.51 18.82 -5.43
CA GLU A 797 31.34 18.68 -4.23
C GLU A 797 30.48 18.72 -2.97
N PRO A 798 30.74 17.84 -1.99
CA PRO A 798 29.99 17.82 -0.74
C PRO A 798 30.06 19.18 -0.02
N THR A 799 28.89 19.64 0.42
CA THR A 799 28.75 20.91 1.17
C THR A 799 28.13 20.72 2.54
N GLY A 800 27.59 19.51 2.82
CA GLY A 800 26.99 19.13 4.09
C GLY A 800 27.96 18.37 5.00
N ASP A 801 27.63 18.36 6.29
CA ASP A 801 28.37 17.57 7.28
C ASP A 801 27.83 16.11 7.32
N LEU A 802 28.73 15.15 7.11
CA LEU A 802 28.40 13.75 7.20
C LEU A 802 27.91 13.35 8.60
N ASN A 803 28.45 13.94 9.65
CA ASN A 803 28.00 13.68 11.02
C ASN A 803 26.57 14.20 11.27
N GLU A 804 26.17 15.31 10.64
CA GLU A 804 24.80 15.79 10.71
C GLU A 804 23.82 14.78 10.08
N PHE A 805 24.16 14.24 8.93
CA PHE A 805 23.36 13.19 8.28
C PHE A 805 23.27 11.92 9.14
N LEU A 806 24.42 11.37 9.56
CA LEU A 806 24.46 10.13 10.34
C LEU A 806 23.72 10.28 11.69
N SER A 807 23.89 11.41 12.37
CA SER A 807 23.18 11.69 13.63
C SER A 807 21.68 11.93 13.44
N GLY A 808 21.22 12.21 12.23
CA GLY A 808 19.82 12.36 11.84
C GLY A 808 19.03 11.04 11.85
N GLU A 809 19.71 9.89 11.81
CA GLU A 809 19.10 8.58 11.72
C GLU A 809 19.42 7.68 12.92
N ASN A 810 18.40 6.99 13.46
CA ASN A 810 18.58 6.09 14.61
C ASN A 810 19.48 4.88 14.30
N ARG A 811 19.54 4.45 13.05
CA ARG A 811 20.40 3.31 12.65
C ARG A 811 21.90 3.55 12.86
N TYR A 812 22.30 4.80 13.06
CA TYR A 812 23.69 5.18 13.36
C TYR A 812 23.90 5.58 14.82
N ALA A 813 22.94 5.30 15.70
CA ALA A 813 23.02 5.72 17.12
C ALA A 813 24.22 5.13 17.89
N SER A 814 24.89 4.11 17.36
CA SER A 814 26.10 3.51 17.97
C SER A 814 27.42 4.06 17.42
N LEU A 815 27.40 4.92 16.41
CA LEU A 815 28.56 5.65 15.90
C LEU A 815 28.68 6.99 16.61
#